data_977b118fbaaa89fc2369226b81f4d43c
#
_entry.id   977b118fbaaa89fc2369226b81f4d43c
#
_cell.length_a   1.000
_cell.length_b   1.000
_cell.length_c   1.000
_cell.angle_alpha   90.00
_cell.angle_beta   90.00
_cell.angle_gamma   90.00
#
_symmetry.space_group_name_H-M   'P 1'
#
loop_
_entity.id
_entity.type
_entity.pdbx_description
1 polymer ?
#
loop_
_entity_poly.entity_id
_entity_poly.type
_entity_poly.pdbx_seq_one_letter_code
_entity_poly.pdbx_strand_id
1 'polypeptide(L)'
;MNENIKMKTKALILFCFTMLATSFAQEKKSKADILFYGYDYKNAIVAYQSEMAKAPLKNGQLLNLADAYYKLGNFENASKIYLDVHKRDTTMSSHRFNKMLQSLAKTSNTDRVKAFLSAKQASFSNELLENAEFNYELLNTSIDNKSNFQVFNLDTNSPQTDFAPAFYKDRLLFSSGRVQKSKSMYEPTGESFLDIYVTGINADGNVLSASSFTEIPNSKFHKATPYFSEEIGKLFYTLSNTQGSELRFDENGKNSLAIGMSDTRGELRFLLKDLSTSFYYPFFDAKSSKLYFAANFEDGFGGTDIYYVYTNNGQIMSDPTNLGPRVNSPGNEIAPYIFDGSLYFSSDIFYGIGGMDMYKTSMHSDGSFSIPINLGKSINTTSDDFGLILKDNGLEGLLGYFSSNRNGGKGNDDIYGFKVKEALSLKTFSLKGRVVDLNSKGSILKAQVRLLGNDGGVIKEAYTNENGDFRLEIPWREQVTVQATKDRHSIFSVTYNESEYDSVQKGTFNIGLSLIDDVLTEKEGKQVVKIQKFYFGKGNAEITPKIKTELDKVVDAVQRFPQLKLAIESHTNSKGSKKSNNQLSQRRADAIKSYLIQNGLLASNILSATGYGEDKLINNCTDGVFCLEFLHNQNERTHIVIANFEEL
;
A
#
# COMPACT_ATOMS: atom_id res chain seq x y z
N MET A 1 4.32 78.22 11.80
CA MET A 1 4.21 77.04 10.88
C MET A 1 4.95 75.81 11.38
N ASN A 2 5.88 75.88 12.30
CA ASN A 2 6.68 74.76 12.83
C ASN A 2 6.01 73.97 14.01
N GLU A 3 5.12 74.57 14.78
CA GLU A 3 4.49 73.87 15.92
C GLU A 3 3.33 72.94 15.51
N ASN A 4 2.57 73.32 14.47
CA ASN A 4 1.47 72.50 13.94
C ASN A 4 1.97 71.23 13.21
N ILE A 5 3.19 71.27 12.67
CA ILE A 5 3.80 70.08 12.05
C ILE A 5 4.29 69.09 13.10
N LYS A 6 4.91 69.57 14.20
CA LYS A 6 5.36 68.72 15.33
C LYS A 6 4.20 68.06 16.07
N MET A 7 3.04 68.72 16.18
CA MET A 7 1.85 68.16 16.83
C MET A 7 1.18 67.09 15.95
N LYS A 8 1.10 67.31 14.63
CA LYS A 8 0.56 66.32 13.67
C LYS A 8 1.48 65.06 13.59
N THR A 9 2.81 65.25 13.64
CA THR A 9 3.76 64.13 13.63
C THR A 9 3.70 63.33 14.93
N LYS A 10 3.54 63.97 16.09
CA LYS A 10 3.35 63.27 17.39
C LYS A 10 2.00 62.52 17.44
N ALA A 11 0.90 63.09 16.89
CA ALA A 11 -0.39 62.43 16.80
C ALA A 11 -0.35 61.25 15.83
N LEU A 12 0.39 61.35 14.70
CA LEU A 12 0.54 60.24 13.75
C LEU A 12 1.38 59.09 14.33
N ILE A 13 2.47 59.41 15.06
CA ILE A 13 3.28 58.39 15.74
C ILE A 13 2.50 57.71 16.88
N LEU A 14 1.70 58.45 17.64
CA LEU A 14 0.86 57.88 18.68
C LEU A 14 -0.26 56.98 18.09
N PHE A 15 -0.83 57.39 16.94
CA PHE A 15 -1.82 56.58 16.22
C PHE A 15 -1.22 55.30 15.59
N CYS A 16 0.00 55.38 15.05
CA CYS A 16 0.73 54.20 14.59
C CYS A 16 1.13 53.26 15.74
N PHE A 17 1.51 53.78 16.90
CA PHE A 17 1.81 52.96 18.08
C PHE A 17 0.56 52.28 18.66
N THR A 18 -0.61 52.93 18.63
CA THR A 18 -1.87 52.31 19.05
C THR A 18 -2.37 51.27 18.05
N MET A 19 -2.18 51.46 16.74
CA MET A 19 -2.47 50.44 15.73
C MET A 19 -1.50 49.25 15.78
N LEU A 20 -0.23 49.46 16.10
CA LEU A 20 0.73 48.35 16.31
C LEU A 20 0.48 47.61 17.64
N ALA A 21 -0.04 48.27 18.67
CA ALA A 21 -0.40 47.61 19.94
C ALA A 21 -1.68 46.79 19.86
N THR A 22 -2.58 47.04 18.90
CA THR A 22 -3.79 46.26 18.70
C THR A 22 -3.59 44.99 17.83
N SER A 23 -2.44 44.86 17.13
CA SER A 23 -2.12 43.67 16.33
C SER A 23 -1.41 42.57 17.09
N PHE A 24 -1.09 42.72 18.36
CA PHE A 24 -0.52 41.70 19.24
C PHE A 24 -1.35 41.45 20.50
N ALA A 25 -2.68 41.62 20.45
CA ALA A 25 -3.52 41.04 21.45
C ALA A 25 -3.56 39.52 21.20
N GLN A 26 -2.64 38.79 21.79
CA GLN A 26 -2.71 37.33 21.90
C GLN A 26 -4.10 36.99 22.42
N GLU A 27 -4.93 36.32 21.61
CA GLU A 27 -6.29 35.97 22.00
C GLU A 27 -6.20 35.13 23.29
N LYS A 28 -6.77 35.65 24.37
CA LYS A 28 -6.68 34.97 25.70
C LYS A 28 -7.33 33.60 25.57
N LYS A 29 -6.54 32.53 25.70
CA LYS A 29 -7.06 31.16 25.66
C LYS A 29 -8.20 30.98 26.65
N SER A 30 -9.26 30.32 26.22
CA SER A 30 -10.38 29.98 27.08
C SER A 30 -9.94 29.01 28.18
N LYS A 31 -10.70 28.94 29.26
CA LYS A 31 -10.45 27.94 30.32
C LYS A 31 -10.52 26.51 29.74
N ALA A 32 -11.44 26.27 28.83
CA ALA A 32 -11.60 24.98 28.17
C ALA A 32 -10.37 24.61 27.30
N ASP A 33 -9.81 25.59 26.55
CA ASP A 33 -8.61 25.37 25.76
C ASP A 33 -7.39 25.04 26.63
N ILE A 34 -7.23 25.76 27.77
CA ILE A 34 -6.12 25.48 28.72
C ILE A 34 -6.22 24.05 29.25
N LEU A 35 -7.41 23.59 29.66
CA LEU A 35 -7.61 22.22 30.12
C LEU A 35 -7.37 21.19 29.01
N PHE A 36 -7.84 21.47 27.81
CA PHE A 36 -7.64 20.60 26.64
C PHE A 36 -6.15 20.42 26.30
N TYR A 37 -5.39 21.51 26.19
CA TYR A 37 -3.95 21.44 25.91
C TYR A 37 -3.13 20.92 27.10
N GLY A 38 -3.69 20.98 28.30
CA GLY A 38 -3.16 20.31 29.50
C GLY A 38 -3.55 18.83 29.60
N TYR A 39 -4.22 18.27 28.60
CA TYR A 39 -4.67 16.86 28.50
C TYR A 39 -5.76 16.47 29.54
N ASP A 40 -6.33 17.42 30.24
CA ASP A 40 -7.46 17.18 31.14
C ASP A 40 -8.78 17.19 30.38
N TYR A 41 -8.96 16.17 29.54
CA TYR A 41 -10.09 16.07 28.62
C TYR A 41 -11.46 16.04 29.32
N LYS A 42 -11.55 15.39 30.48
CA LYS A 42 -12.79 15.30 31.23
C LYS A 42 -13.28 16.68 31.66
N ASN A 43 -12.42 17.48 32.26
CA ASN A 43 -12.76 18.82 32.70
C ASN A 43 -12.83 19.80 31.50
N ALA A 44 -12.07 19.59 30.44
CA ALA A 44 -12.17 20.36 29.20
C ALA A 44 -13.59 20.23 28.59
N ILE A 45 -14.15 19.03 28.50
CA ILE A 45 -15.53 18.81 28.01
C ILE A 45 -16.54 19.63 28.81
N VAL A 46 -16.49 19.57 30.15
CA VAL A 46 -17.40 20.33 31.02
C VAL A 46 -17.25 21.83 30.78
N ALA A 47 -16.01 22.32 30.66
CA ALA A 47 -15.74 23.73 30.41
C ALA A 47 -16.26 24.17 29.00
N TYR A 48 -15.99 23.40 27.92
CA TYR A 48 -16.52 23.70 26.61
C TYR A 48 -18.05 23.72 26.56
N GLN A 49 -18.71 22.77 27.23
CA GLN A 49 -20.18 22.74 27.34
C GLN A 49 -20.71 23.99 28.04
N SER A 50 -20.04 24.43 29.15
CA SER A 50 -20.39 25.66 29.87
C SER A 50 -20.15 26.93 29.03
N GLU A 51 -19.09 26.97 28.24
CA GLU A 51 -18.81 28.09 27.32
C GLU A 51 -19.85 28.11 26.16
N MET A 52 -20.20 26.95 25.60
CA MET A 52 -21.18 26.79 24.53
C MET A 52 -22.59 27.22 24.94
N ALA A 53 -22.95 27.04 26.22
CA ALA A 53 -24.22 27.51 26.77
C ALA A 53 -24.32 29.05 26.82
N LYS A 54 -23.20 29.76 26.80
CA LYS A 54 -23.14 31.24 26.87
C LYS A 54 -23.01 31.88 25.49
N ALA A 55 -22.24 31.26 24.58
CA ALA A 55 -22.02 31.71 23.23
C ALA A 55 -21.59 30.55 22.31
N PRO A 56 -21.87 30.59 21.00
CA PRO A 56 -21.39 29.58 20.07
C PRO A 56 -19.88 29.46 20.10
N LEU A 57 -19.38 28.22 20.15
CA LEU A 57 -17.95 27.93 20.06
C LEU A 57 -17.45 28.13 18.61
N LYS A 58 -16.20 28.56 18.46
CA LYS A 58 -15.50 28.58 17.17
C LYS A 58 -15.25 27.15 16.67
N ASN A 59 -15.10 26.95 15.35
CA ASN A 59 -14.82 25.63 14.77
C ASN A 59 -13.63 24.93 15.42
N GLY A 60 -12.52 25.65 15.70
CA GLY A 60 -11.36 25.10 16.39
C GLY A 60 -11.68 24.56 17.79
N GLN A 61 -12.51 25.26 18.57
CA GLN A 61 -12.95 24.83 19.90
C GLN A 61 -13.94 23.64 19.82
N LEU A 62 -14.83 23.62 18.81
CA LEU A 62 -15.68 22.45 18.55
C LEU A 62 -14.86 21.22 18.22
N LEU A 63 -13.81 21.37 17.39
CA LEU A 63 -12.90 20.28 17.06
C LEU A 63 -12.09 19.82 18.29
N ASN A 64 -11.65 20.73 19.16
CA ASN A 64 -11.01 20.36 20.42
C ASN A 64 -11.98 19.59 21.34
N LEU A 65 -13.26 20.02 21.41
CA LEU A 65 -14.29 19.29 22.15
C LEU A 65 -14.54 17.89 21.57
N ALA A 66 -14.59 17.77 20.24
CA ALA A 66 -14.70 16.47 19.57
C ALA A 66 -13.48 15.57 19.86
N ASP A 67 -12.26 16.13 19.79
CA ASP A 67 -11.03 15.43 20.16
C ASP A 67 -11.05 14.96 21.63
N ALA A 68 -11.56 15.77 22.55
CA ALA A 68 -11.69 15.39 23.95
C ALA A 68 -12.69 14.22 24.14
N TYR A 69 -13.85 14.26 23.47
CA TYR A 69 -14.78 13.13 23.45
C TYR A 69 -14.16 11.87 22.87
N TYR A 70 -13.46 12.01 21.74
CA TYR A 70 -12.75 10.90 21.08
C TYR A 70 -11.74 10.24 22.03
N LYS A 71 -10.93 11.05 22.71
CA LYS A 71 -9.91 10.57 23.67
C LYS A 71 -10.49 9.83 24.87
N LEU A 72 -11.74 10.15 25.26
CA LEU A 72 -12.47 9.44 26.31
C LEU A 72 -13.37 8.30 25.79
N GLY A 73 -13.22 7.89 24.52
CA GLY A 73 -13.99 6.81 23.92
C GLY A 73 -15.47 7.14 23.65
N ASN A 74 -15.89 8.40 23.80
CA ASN A 74 -17.25 8.82 23.49
C ASN A 74 -17.41 9.16 22.02
N PHE A 75 -17.32 8.12 21.17
CA PHE A 75 -17.33 8.23 19.72
C PHE A 75 -18.65 8.77 19.16
N GLU A 76 -19.77 8.59 19.87
CA GLU A 76 -21.06 9.13 19.43
C GLU A 76 -21.08 10.66 19.43
N ASN A 77 -20.65 11.29 20.52
CA ASN A 77 -20.58 12.74 20.60
C ASN A 77 -19.45 13.29 19.72
N ALA A 78 -18.31 12.61 19.65
CA ALA A 78 -17.21 12.99 18.78
C ALA A 78 -17.66 13.02 17.32
N SER A 79 -18.28 11.95 16.79
CA SER A 79 -18.74 11.87 15.39
C SER A 79 -19.77 12.93 15.03
N LYS A 80 -20.71 13.22 15.93
CA LYS A 80 -21.71 14.29 15.73
C LYS A 80 -21.06 15.65 15.51
N ILE A 81 -20.09 16.02 16.35
CA ILE A 81 -19.42 17.32 16.29
C ILE A 81 -18.50 17.39 15.07
N TYR A 82 -17.70 16.35 14.81
CA TYR A 82 -16.85 16.31 13.62
C TYR A 82 -17.65 16.46 12.34
N LEU A 83 -18.76 15.72 12.18
CA LEU A 83 -19.63 15.81 11.02
C LEU A 83 -20.27 17.18 10.87
N ASP A 84 -20.70 17.80 11.99
CA ASP A 84 -21.31 19.13 11.96
C ASP A 84 -20.28 20.20 11.53
N VAL A 85 -19.05 20.13 12.03
CA VAL A 85 -17.98 21.02 11.60
C VAL A 85 -17.62 20.75 10.13
N HIS A 86 -17.44 19.48 9.74
CA HIS A 86 -17.06 19.12 8.36
C HIS A 86 -18.08 19.57 7.31
N LYS A 87 -19.38 19.60 7.63
CA LYS A 87 -20.42 20.12 6.72
C LYS A 87 -20.28 21.61 6.47
N ARG A 88 -19.78 22.37 7.44
CA ARG A 88 -19.64 23.83 7.39
C ARG A 88 -18.27 24.28 6.92
N ASP A 89 -17.25 23.49 7.22
CA ASP A 89 -15.85 23.79 7.00
C ASP A 89 -15.12 22.53 6.54
N THR A 90 -14.78 22.48 5.25
CA THR A 90 -14.10 21.35 4.63
C THR A 90 -12.58 21.40 4.82
N THR A 91 -12.04 22.41 5.53
CA THR A 91 -10.60 22.57 5.79
C THR A 91 -10.10 21.82 7.03
N MET A 92 -10.88 20.87 7.52
CA MET A 92 -10.49 19.99 8.63
C MET A 92 -9.16 19.28 8.31
N SER A 93 -8.21 19.26 9.26
CA SER A 93 -6.93 18.55 9.09
C SER A 93 -7.15 17.06 8.86
N SER A 94 -6.23 16.44 8.12
CA SER A 94 -6.26 14.99 7.81
C SER A 94 -6.40 14.14 9.06
N HIS A 95 -5.66 14.46 10.12
CA HIS A 95 -5.73 13.77 11.40
C HIS A 95 -7.12 13.84 12.08
N ARG A 96 -7.75 15.02 12.10
CA ARG A 96 -9.12 15.17 12.65
C ARG A 96 -10.15 14.49 11.78
N PHE A 97 -9.92 14.48 10.47
CA PHE A 97 -10.74 13.73 9.53
C PHE A 97 -10.67 12.21 9.78
N ASN A 98 -9.48 11.66 10.03
CA ASN A 98 -9.32 10.26 10.45
C ASN A 98 -10.11 9.94 11.73
N LYS A 99 -10.00 10.78 12.77
CA LYS A 99 -10.78 10.62 14.01
C LYS A 99 -12.30 10.65 13.78
N MET A 100 -12.76 11.49 12.84
CA MET A 100 -14.16 11.50 12.41
C MET A 100 -14.55 10.14 11.82
N LEU A 101 -13.77 9.61 10.88
CA LEU A 101 -14.02 8.31 10.26
C LEU A 101 -13.96 7.15 11.26
N GLN A 102 -12.99 7.16 12.17
CA GLN A 102 -12.92 6.18 13.26
C GLN A 102 -14.16 6.26 14.17
N SER A 103 -14.57 7.46 14.56
CA SER A 103 -15.77 7.66 15.39
C SER A 103 -17.02 7.13 14.68
N LEU A 104 -17.12 7.32 13.35
CA LEU A 104 -18.20 6.76 12.54
C LEU A 104 -18.13 5.23 12.46
N ALA A 105 -16.94 4.66 12.26
CA ALA A 105 -16.74 3.21 12.22
C ALA A 105 -17.12 2.53 13.55
N LYS A 106 -16.84 3.19 14.68
CA LYS A 106 -17.21 2.69 16.03
C LYS A 106 -18.70 2.82 16.38
N THR A 107 -19.44 3.74 15.72
CA THR A 107 -20.86 4.01 16.04
C THR A 107 -21.83 3.61 14.93
N SER A 108 -21.34 3.28 13.75
CA SER A 108 -22.11 2.94 12.57
C SER A 108 -21.49 1.73 11.88
N ASN A 109 -22.19 1.12 10.92
CA ASN A 109 -21.58 0.06 10.15
C ASN A 109 -20.50 0.60 9.19
N THR A 110 -19.58 -0.27 8.80
CA THR A 110 -18.47 0.03 7.90
C THR A 110 -18.91 0.55 6.53
N ASP A 111 -20.14 0.19 6.09
CA ASP A 111 -20.66 0.61 4.78
C ASP A 111 -20.86 2.12 4.68
N ARG A 112 -21.19 2.78 5.80
CA ARG A 112 -21.29 4.25 5.83
C ARG A 112 -19.94 4.93 5.66
N VAL A 113 -18.89 4.36 6.24
CA VAL A 113 -17.51 4.85 6.05
C VAL A 113 -17.08 4.66 4.60
N LYS A 114 -17.33 3.49 4.01
CA LYS A 114 -17.04 3.20 2.59
C LYS A 114 -17.79 4.17 1.66
N ALA A 115 -19.08 4.39 1.90
CA ALA A 115 -19.86 5.34 1.11
C ALA A 115 -19.32 6.78 1.21
N PHE A 116 -18.86 7.19 2.39
CA PHE A 116 -18.23 8.51 2.58
C PHE A 116 -16.91 8.62 1.82
N LEU A 117 -16.05 7.60 1.89
CA LEU A 117 -14.79 7.54 1.15
C LEU A 117 -15.02 7.59 -0.36
N SER A 118 -15.97 6.82 -0.88
CA SER A 118 -16.33 6.84 -2.30
C SER A 118 -16.82 8.22 -2.76
N ALA A 119 -17.62 8.90 -1.95
CA ALA A 119 -18.14 10.25 -2.25
C ALA A 119 -17.04 11.34 -2.24
N LYS A 120 -15.91 11.08 -1.58
CA LYS A 120 -14.76 12.00 -1.42
C LYS A 120 -13.47 11.48 -2.04
N GLN A 121 -13.54 10.49 -2.92
CA GLN A 121 -12.38 9.79 -3.50
C GLN A 121 -11.32 10.74 -4.05
N ALA A 122 -11.71 11.82 -4.74
CA ALA A 122 -10.77 12.80 -5.30
C ALA A 122 -9.95 13.58 -4.25
N SER A 123 -10.29 13.47 -2.96
CA SER A 123 -9.62 14.17 -1.86
C SER A 123 -8.58 13.30 -1.14
N PHE A 124 -8.44 12.04 -1.54
CA PHE A 124 -7.53 11.08 -0.89
C PHE A 124 -6.42 10.64 -1.84
N SER A 125 -5.28 10.23 -1.29
CA SER A 125 -4.26 9.58 -2.09
C SER A 125 -4.75 8.20 -2.57
N ASN A 126 -4.25 7.78 -3.73
CA ASN A 126 -4.56 6.44 -4.25
C ASN A 126 -4.08 5.35 -3.30
N GLU A 127 -2.92 5.55 -2.65
CA GLU A 127 -2.35 4.62 -1.68
C GLU A 127 -3.26 4.41 -0.47
N LEU A 128 -3.86 5.49 0.05
CA LEU A 128 -4.78 5.39 1.19
C LEU A 128 -6.04 4.59 0.83
N LEU A 129 -6.62 4.87 -0.34
CA LEU A 129 -7.82 4.15 -0.80
C LEU A 129 -7.52 2.68 -1.03
N GLU A 130 -6.40 2.38 -1.66
CA GLU A 130 -5.93 1.02 -1.91
C GLU A 130 -5.64 0.26 -0.60
N ASN A 131 -4.96 0.89 0.36
CA ASN A 131 -4.71 0.32 1.68
C ASN A 131 -6.03 0.01 2.42
N ALA A 132 -7.00 0.93 2.36
CA ALA A 132 -8.29 0.76 3.02
C ALA A 132 -9.11 -0.38 2.40
N GLU A 133 -9.23 -0.40 1.07
CA GLU A 133 -9.94 -1.46 0.35
C GLU A 133 -9.35 -2.84 0.65
N PHE A 134 -8.03 -2.94 0.53
CA PHE A 134 -7.29 -4.17 0.78
C PHE A 134 -7.52 -4.71 2.21
N ASN A 135 -7.35 -3.86 3.23
CA ASN A 135 -7.50 -4.29 4.61
C ASN A 135 -8.96 -4.59 4.99
N TYR A 136 -9.95 -3.84 4.47
CA TYR A 136 -11.36 -4.17 4.65
C TYR A 136 -11.69 -5.54 4.08
N GLU A 137 -11.20 -5.86 2.90
CA GLU A 137 -11.41 -7.17 2.30
C GLU A 137 -10.71 -8.27 3.10
N LEU A 138 -9.42 -8.06 3.44
CA LEU A 138 -8.60 -9.00 4.18
C LEU A 138 -9.21 -9.37 5.54
N LEU A 139 -9.72 -8.38 6.29
CA LEU A 139 -10.31 -8.57 7.61
C LEU A 139 -11.71 -9.19 7.57
N ASN A 140 -12.41 -9.09 6.43
CA ASN A 140 -13.75 -9.65 6.22
C ASN A 140 -13.74 -11.03 5.55
N THR A 141 -12.62 -11.47 4.97
CA THR A 141 -12.53 -12.82 4.40
C THR A 141 -12.57 -13.86 5.51
N SER A 142 -13.49 -14.83 5.38
CA SER A 142 -13.72 -15.93 6.33
C SER A 142 -12.64 -17.03 6.28
N ILE A 143 -11.57 -16.81 5.54
CA ILE A 143 -10.46 -17.76 5.46
C ILE A 143 -9.85 -17.85 6.85
N ASP A 144 -9.76 -19.07 7.35
CA ASP A 144 -9.25 -19.43 8.68
C ASP A 144 -7.74 -19.11 8.77
N ASN A 145 -7.43 -17.80 8.73
CA ASN A 145 -6.11 -17.21 8.91
C ASN A 145 -5.71 -17.26 10.39
N LYS A 146 -5.90 -18.41 11.04
CA LYS A 146 -5.43 -18.63 12.40
C LYS A 146 -3.91 -18.81 12.38
N SER A 147 -3.20 -17.70 12.28
CA SER A 147 -1.84 -17.69 12.84
C SER A 147 -2.02 -18.04 14.32
N ASN A 148 -1.47 -19.19 14.72
CA ASN A 148 -1.57 -19.67 16.10
C ASN A 148 -0.66 -18.81 16.99
N PHE A 149 -1.05 -17.56 17.21
CA PHE A 149 -0.41 -16.69 18.21
C PHE A 149 -0.73 -17.21 19.60
N GLN A 150 0.28 -17.59 20.34
CA GLN A 150 0.19 -17.81 21.77
C GLN A 150 0.50 -16.49 22.46
N VAL A 151 -0.53 -15.69 22.74
CA VAL A 151 -0.41 -14.39 23.42
C VAL A 151 -0.58 -14.59 24.92
N PHE A 152 0.31 -13.97 25.73
CA PHE A 152 0.28 -13.99 27.18
C PHE A 152 0.62 -12.64 27.78
N ASN A 153 -0.06 -12.27 28.89
CA ASN A 153 0.26 -11.07 29.66
C ASN A 153 1.53 -11.31 30.48
N LEU A 154 2.45 -10.33 30.53
CA LEU A 154 3.68 -10.49 31.29
C LEU A 154 3.43 -10.34 32.79
N ASP A 155 4.03 -11.24 33.58
CA ASP A 155 3.90 -11.23 35.04
C ASP A 155 4.44 -9.95 35.68
N THR A 156 5.39 -9.30 35.03
CA THR A 156 6.01 -8.07 35.52
C THR A 156 5.16 -6.83 35.37
N ASN A 157 4.04 -6.86 34.60
CA ASN A 157 3.16 -5.69 34.45
C ASN A 157 2.64 -5.18 35.80
N SER A 158 2.50 -3.86 35.91
CA SER A 158 2.09 -3.13 37.12
C SER A 158 0.65 -2.57 36.99
N PRO A 159 0.06 -2.04 38.05
CA PRO A 159 -1.20 -1.31 37.93
C PRO A 159 -1.12 0.04 37.21
N GLN A 160 0.09 0.50 36.86
CA GLN A 160 0.36 1.68 36.04
C GLN A 160 0.58 1.29 34.59
N THR A 161 0.79 2.28 33.73
CA THR A 161 1.13 2.08 32.34
C THR A 161 2.51 1.42 32.17
N ASP A 162 2.56 0.27 31.49
CA ASP A 162 3.78 -0.46 31.08
C ASP A 162 3.75 -0.69 29.56
N PHE A 163 4.69 -0.11 28.80
CA PHE A 163 4.64 -0.15 27.33
C PHE A 163 6.00 0.00 26.66
N ALA A 164 6.02 -0.07 25.33
CA ALA A 164 7.21 0.05 24.47
C ALA A 164 8.33 -0.90 24.87
N PRO A 165 8.13 -2.22 24.74
CA PRO A 165 9.18 -3.21 24.96
C PRO A 165 10.32 -3.03 23.96
N ALA A 166 11.56 -3.37 24.40
CA ALA A 166 12.74 -3.40 23.56
C ALA A 166 13.72 -4.49 24.02
N PHE A 167 14.31 -5.23 23.10
CA PHE A 167 15.37 -6.19 23.44
C PHE A 167 16.63 -5.45 23.88
N TYR A 168 17.25 -5.95 24.93
CA TYR A 168 18.53 -5.50 25.45
C TYR A 168 19.37 -6.72 25.82
N LYS A 169 20.21 -7.18 24.89
CA LYS A 169 20.93 -8.45 25.03
C LYS A 169 19.94 -9.61 25.29
N ASP A 170 20.07 -10.29 26.40
CA ASP A 170 19.19 -11.38 26.89
C ASP A 170 18.02 -10.88 27.76
N ARG A 171 17.83 -9.56 27.87
CA ARG A 171 16.84 -8.89 28.72
C ARG A 171 15.83 -8.10 27.90
N LEU A 172 14.76 -7.67 28.57
CA LEU A 172 13.75 -6.78 28.00
C LEU A 172 13.80 -5.44 28.73
N LEU A 173 13.89 -4.34 27.99
CA LEU A 173 13.60 -2.99 28.46
C LEU A 173 12.16 -2.63 28.16
N PHE A 174 11.58 -1.73 28.93
CA PHE A 174 10.27 -1.16 28.69
C PHE A 174 10.06 0.15 29.44
N SER A 175 9.07 0.92 29.03
CA SER A 175 8.66 2.17 29.68
C SER A 175 7.62 1.88 30.75
N SER A 176 7.70 2.55 31.89
CA SER A 176 6.74 2.37 32.98
C SER A 176 6.44 3.66 33.73
N GLY A 177 5.17 3.82 34.10
CA GLY A 177 4.66 4.87 34.99
C GLY A 177 4.67 4.49 36.47
N ARG A 178 5.37 3.42 36.88
CA ARG A 178 5.47 2.94 38.27
C ARG A 178 5.93 4.02 39.24
N VAL A 179 5.35 4.03 40.42
CA VAL A 179 5.72 4.99 41.45
C VAL A 179 7.17 4.84 41.85
N GLN A 180 7.94 5.92 41.72
CA GLN A 180 9.33 6.03 42.16
C GLN A 180 9.51 7.19 43.11
N LYS A 181 10.26 6.98 44.21
CA LYS A 181 10.58 8.05 45.21
C LYS A 181 11.35 9.23 44.57
N SER A 182 12.07 8.99 43.50
CA SER A 182 12.91 9.98 42.79
C SER A 182 12.18 10.80 41.76
N LYS A 183 10.91 10.48 41.46
CA LYS A 183 10.10 11.14 40.43
C LYS A 183 8.85 11.76 41.00
N SER A 184 8.47 12.92 40.47
CA SER A 184 7.19 13.55 40.73
C SER A 184 6.06 12.82 40.04
N MET A 185 4.83 13.05 40.47
CA MET A 185 3.62 12.62 39.78
C MET A 185 3.41 13.50 38.56
N TYR A 186 3.03 12.88 37.43
CA TYR A 186 2.60 13.56 36.25
C TYR A 186 1.08 13.74 36.29
N GLU A 187 0.65 14.96 36.62
CA GLU A 187 -0.77 15.25 36.90
C GLU A 187 -1.75 14.81 35.81
N PRO A 188 -1.45 14.92 34.49
CA PRO A 188 -2.41 14.53 33.46
C PRO A 188 -2.80 13.05 33.50
N THR A 189 -1.93 12.15 33.92
CA THR A 189 -2.21 10.71 34.01
C THR A 189 -2.43 10.22 35.44
N GLY A 190 -1.98 10.97 36.43
CA GLY A 190 -1.98 10.54 37.85
C GLY A 190 -0.93 9.46 38.15
N GLU A 191 0.02 9.24 37.28
CA GLU A 191 1.14 8.31 37.41
C GLU A 191 2.46 9.06 37.63
N SER A 192 3.54 8.37 37.95
CA SER A 192 4.88 9.00 37.93
C SER A 192 5.30 9.37 36.51
N PHE A 193 6.18 10.36 36.36
CA PHE A 193 6.88 10.53 35.09
C PHE A 193 7.53 9.21 34.67
N LEU A 194 7.33 8.83 33.39
CA LEU A 194 7.81 7.56 32.83
C LEU A 194 9.30 7.36 33.05
N ASP A 195 9.69 6.11 33.31
CA ASP A 195 11.07 5.68 33.35
C ASP A 195 11.26 4.34 32.60
N ILE A 196 12.51 4.02 32.30
CA ILE A 196 12.87 2.77 31.63
C ILE A 196 13.18 1.72 32.72
N TYR A 197 12.57 0.56 32.57
CA TYR A 197 12.74 -0.61 33.42
C TYR A 197 13.41 -1.74 32.62
N VAL A 198 14.02 -2.67 33.34
CA VAL A 198 14.67 -3.86 32.78
C VAL A 198 14.22 -5.11 33.52
N THR A 199 14.05 -6.19 32.75
CA THR A 199 13.75 -7.53 33.29
C THR A 199 14.45 -8.61 32.49
N GLY A 200 14.74 -9.77 33.09
CA GLY A 200 15.25 -10.95 32.40
C GLY A 200 14.15 -11.69 31.65
N ILE A 201 14.47 -12.29 30.52
CA ILE A 201 13.56 -13.12 29.73
C ILE A 201 13.81 -14.59 30.08
N ASN A 202 12.75 -15.32 30.45
CA ASN A 202 12.81 -16.77 30.70
C ASN A 202 12.84 -17.59 29.39
N ALA A 203 13.16 -18.87 29.50
CA ALA A 203 13.15 -19.78 28.37
C ALA A 203 11.78 -19.94 27.69
N ASP A 204 10.70 -19.78 28.45
CA ASP A 204 9.33 -19.80 27.95
C ASP A 204 8.87 -18.47 27.34
N GLY A 205 9.73 -17.44 27.33
CA GLY A 205 9.46 -16.10 26.82
C GLY A 205 8.74 -15.20 27.82
N ASN A 206 8.33 -15.67 29.01
CA ASN A 206 7.86 -14.80 30.09
C ASN A 206 9.05 -14.07 30.75
N VAL A 207 8.79 -13.16 31.64
CA VAL A 207 9.82 -12.29 32.22
C VAL A 207 9.87 -12.38 33.75
N LEU A 208 11.04 -12.05 34.29
CA LEU A 208 11.27 -11.95 35.73
C LEU A 208 10.73 -10.64 36.31
N SER A 209 10.94 -10.41 37.61
CA SER A 209 10.63 -9.13 38.24
C SER A 209 11.47 -8.00 37.63
N ALA A 210 10.82 -6.88 37.33
CA ALA A 210 11.46 -5.71 36.76
C ALA A 210 12.13 -4.83 37.83
N SER A 211 13.20 -4.16 37.43
CA SER A 211 13.89 -3.12 38.18
C SER A 211 14.15 -1.90 37.30
N SER A 212 14.38 -0.73 37.93
CA SER A 212 14.76 0.48 37.17
C SER A 212 16.06 0.25 36.41
N PHE A 213 16.09 0.71 35.16
CA PHE A 213 17.30 0.63 34.33
C PHE A 213 18.23 1.80 34.65
N THR A 214 19.41 1.50 35.22
CA THR A 214 20.35 2.50 35.76
C THR A 214 21.56 2.78 34.87
N GLU A 215 21.66 2.14 33.70
CA GLU A 215 22.78 2.32 32.77
C GLU A 215 22.64 3.61 31.92
N ILE A 216 21.63 4.45 32.18
CA ILE A 216 21.41 5.76 31.55
C ILE A 216 21.28 6.85 32.59
N PRO A 217 21.52 8.14 32.24
CA PRO A 217 21.42 9.26 33.16
C PRO A 217 20.03 9.35 33.81
N ASN A 218 20.01 9.68 35.10
CA ASN A 218 18.77 9.94 35.80
C ASN A 218 18.08 11.19 35.27
N SER A 219 16.74 11.19 35.28
CA SER A 219 15.91 12.33 34.95
C SER A 219 14.73 12.41 35.91
N LYS A 220 14.32 13.61 36.28
CA LYS A 220 13.06 13.86 37.04
C LYS A 220 11.83 13.73 36.16
N PHE A 221 12.02 13.79 34.81
CA PHE A 221 10.98 13.84 33.80
C PHE A 221 10.93 12.52 32.99
N HIS A 222 10.10 12.45 31.97
CA HIS A 222 9.93 11.27 31.16
C HIS A 222 11.22 10.78 30.50
N LYS A 223 11.43 9.47 30.58
CA LYS A 223 12.30 8.66 29.73
C LYS A 223 11.46 7.46 29.29
N ALA A 224 11.32 7.23 27.97
CA ALA A 224 10.42 6.20 27.44
C ALA A 224 10.89 5.67 26.09
N THR A 225 10.17 4.71 25.57
CA THR A 225 10.35 4.10 24.23
C THR A 225 11.80 3.76 23.91
N PRO A 226 12.45 2.90 24.73
CA PRO A 226 13.84 2.52 24.51
C PRO A 226 14.02 1.68 23.24
N TYR A 227 15.16 1.81 22.60
CA TYR A 227 15.66 0.90 21.57
C TYR A 227 17.19 0.74 21.72
N PHE A 228 17.67 -0.48 21.82
CA PHE A 228 19.09 -0.79 21.91
C PHE A 228 19.57 -1.40 20.60
N SER A 229 20.62 -0.81 19.99
CA SER A 229 21.32 -1.41 18.88
C SER A 229 22.55 -2.15 19.40
N GLU A 230 22.56 -3.49 19.25
CA GLU A 230 23.71 -4.32 19.61
C GLU A 230 24.92 -4.00 18.73
N GLU A 231 24.72 -3.71 17.44
CA GLU A 231 25.76 -3.49 16.45
C GLU A 231 26.65 -2.28 16.77
N ILE A 232 26.05 -1.21 17.29
CA ILE A 232 26.80 0.00 17.66
C ILE A 232 26.90 0.22 19.17
N GLY A 233 26.30 -0.67 19.98
CA GLY A 233 26.33 -0.61 21.44
C GLY A 233 25.69 0.66 22.02
N LYS A 234 24.62 1.19 21.40
CA LYS A 234 23.97 2.44 21.78
C LYS A 234 22.49 2.21 22.12
N LEU A 235 22.03 2.94 23.14
CA LEU A 235 20.62 3.00 23.53
C LEU A 235 20.02 4.31 23.04
N PHE A 236 18.96 4.23 22.26
CA PHE A 236 18.11 5.36 21.83
C PHE A 236 16.84 5.37 22.67
N TYR A 237 16.37 6.55 23.06
CA TYR A 237 15.12 6.66 23.82
C TYR A 237 14.51 8.04 23.72
N THR A 238 13.20 8.10 23.95
CA THR A 238 12.44 9.35 24.03
C THR A 238 12.57 9.95 25.43
N LEU A 239 12.64 11.27 25.52
CA LEU A 239 12.70 11.99 26.77
C LEU A 239 12.04 13.38 26.67
N SER A 240 11.60 13.89 27.81
CA SER A 240 11.06 15.27 27.88
C SER A 240 12.06 16.30 27.37
N ASN A 241 11.56 17.31 26.68
CA ASN A 241 12.39 18.42 26.23
C ASN A 241 12.75 19.31 27.42
N THR A 242 14.04 19.41 27.70
CA THR A 242 14.56 20.16 28.84
C THR A 242 15.67 21.12 28.42
N GLN A 243 15.87 22.18 29.23
CA GLN A 243 17.06 23.00 29.20
C GLN A 243 17.63 23.07 30.61
N GLY A 244 18.81 22.49 30.79
CA GLY A 244 19.31 22.24 32.14
C GLY A 244 18.39 21.27 32.89
N SER A 245 17.93 21.67 34.08
CA SER A 245 17.03 20.87 34.94
C SER A 245 15.56 21.21 34.77
N GLU A 246 15.16 22.04 33.79
CA GLU A 246 13.78 22.54 33.62
C GLU A 246 13.16 22.07 32.32
N LEU A 247 11.82 21.84 32.33
CA LEU A 247 11.04 21.54 31.14
C LEU A 247 10.94 22.79 30.25
N ARG A 248 10.98 22.55 28.93
CA ARG A 248 10.72 23.58 27.93
C ARG A 248 9.34 23.37 27.32
N PHE A 249 8.60 24.45 27.16
CA PHE A 249 7.24 24.43 26.62
C PHE A 249 7.15 25.27 25.34
N ASP A 250 6.27 24.86 24.44
CA ASP A 250 5.87 25.66 23.29
C ASP A 250 4.94 26.82 23.73
N GLU A 251 4.48 27.62 22.77
CA GLU A 251 3.54 28.74 23.00
C GLU A 251 2.16 28.27 23.55
N ASN A 252 1.83 27.00 23.40
CA ASN A 252 0.60 26.37 23.87
C ASN A 252 0.73 25.78 25.28
N GLY A 253 1.93 25.83 25.87
CA GLY A 253 2.23 25.21 27.15
C GLY A 253 2.44 23.69 27.05
N LYS A 254 2.70 23.15 25.86
CA LYS A 254 2.99 21.74 25.64
C LYS A 254 4.50 21.51 25.73
N ASN A 255 4.94 20.49 26.47
CA ASN A 255 6.32 20.00 26.44
C ASN A 255 6.45 18.97 25.30
N SER A 256 7.18 19.32 24.24
CA SER A 256 7.50 18.39 23.17
C SER A 256 8.51 17.35 23.65
N LEU A 257 8.51 16.16 23.01
CA LEU A 257 9.43 15.09 23.35
C LEU A 257 10.64 15.09 22.38
N ALA A 258 11.79 14.74 22.90
CA ALA A 258 13.05 14.64 22.17
C ALA A 258 13.52 13.18 22.10
N ILE A 259 14.36 12.85 21.12
CA ILE A 259 15.12 11.60 21.10
C ILE A 259 16.56 11.87 21.53
N GLY A 260 17.02 11.09 22.49
CA GLY A 260 18.40 11.02 22.94
C GLY A 260 19.04 9.67 22.67
N MET A 261 20.37 9.68 22.69
CA MET A 261 21.20 8.49 22.60
C MET A 261 22.16 8.46 23.76
N SER A 262 22.30 7.30 24.39
CA SER A 262 23.32 7.06 25.42
C SER A 262 24.22 5.90 25.04
N ASP A 263 25.48 6.01 25.41
CA ASP A 263 26.38 4.87 25.33
C ASP A 263 26.36 4.07 26.65
N THR A 264 27.09 2.96 26.71
CA THR A 264 27.23 2.11 27.89
C THR A 264 27.95 2.79 29.06
N ARG A 265 28.50 3.99 28.89
CA ARG A 265 29.15 4.81 29.92
C ARG A 265 28.18 5.84 30.53
N GLY A 266 26.94 5.89 30.02
CA GLY A 266 25.90 6.74 30.55
C GLY A 266 25.92 8.20 30.05
N GLU A 267 26.71 8.53 29.03
CA GLU A 267 26.66 9.88 28.44
C GLU A 267 25.41 10.04 27.56
N LEU A 268 24.60 11.08 27.84
CA LEU A 268 23.44 11.44 27.07
C LEU A 268 23.77 12.47 26.02
N ARG A 269 23.39 12.20 24.77
CA ARG A 269 23.40 13.15 23.66
C ARG A 269 21.99 13.28 23.09
N PHE A 270 21.45 14.50 23.00
CA PHE A 270 20.24 14.77 22.23
C PHE A 270 20.52 14.65 20.73
N LEU A 271 19.69 13.89 20.02
CA LEU A 271 19.75 13.72 18.57
C LEU A 271 18.69 14.57 17.86
N LEU A 272 17.43 14.42 18.26
CA LEU A 272 16.29 15.15 17.73
C LEU A 272 15.61 15.92 18.85
N LYS A 273 15.51 17.22 18.71
CA LYS A 273 14.96 18.10 19.74
C LYS A 273 14.42 19.38 19.12
N ASP A 274 13.15 19.62 19.31
CA ASP A 274 12.44 20.81 18.84
C ASP A 274 11.36 21.23 19.85
N LEU A 275 10.89 22.48 19.81
CA LEU A 275 9.84 22.95 20.72
C LEU A 275 8.43 22.64 20.22
N SER A 276 8.22 22.67 18.91
CA SER A 276 6.92 22.44 18.26
C SER A 276 6.68 20.98 17.93
N THR A 277 7.75 20.24 17.61
CA THR A 277 7.69 18.84 17.16
C THR A 277 8.09 17.88 18.27
N SER A 278 7.31 16.85 18.48
CA SER A 278 7.65 15.71 19.33
C SER A 278 8.17 14.55 18.53
N PHE A 279 9.17 13.86 19.07
CA PHE A 279 9.81 12.69 18.47
C PHE A 279 9.63 11.48 19.37
N TYR A 280 9.22 10.34 18.78
CA TYR A 280 8.84 9.14 19.52
C TYR A 280 9.46 7.88 18.89
N TYR A 281 9.53 6.78 19.65
CA TYR A 281 9.83 5.43 19.20
C TYR A 281 11.01 5.34 18.23
N PRO A 282 12.23 5.68 18.69
CA PRO A 282 13.42 5.51 17.86
C PRO A 282 13.69 4.04 17.57
N PHE A 283 14.04 3.73 16.32
CA PHE A 283 14.53 2.44 15.87
C PHE A 283 15.73 2.64 14.94
N PHE A 284 16.86 2.05 15.25
CA PHE A 284 18.07 2.17 14.45
C PHE A 284 18.31 0.90 13.63
N ASP A 285 18.29 1.03 12.30
CA ASP A 285 18.70 -0.02 11.39
C ASP A 285 20.18 0.12 11.05
N ALA A 286 21.01 -0.71 11.66
CA ALA A 286 22.46 -0.70 11.44
C ALA A 286 22.84 -1.03 10.00
N LYS A 287 22.06 -1.88 9.32
CA LYS A 287 22.32 -2.30 7.93
C LYS A 287 22.24 -1.14 6.94
N SER A 288 21.25 -0.26 7.09
CA SER A 288 21.09 0.92 6.25
C SER A 288 21.66 2.20 6.87
N SER A 289 22.15 2.14 8.13
CA SER A 289 22.57 3.30 8.93
C SER A 289 21.49 4.37 9.07
N LYS A 290 20.23 3.96 9.15
CA LYS A 290 19.07 4.83 9.30
C LYS A 290 18.53 4.78 10.72
N LEU A 291 18.22 5.95 11.29
CA LEU A 291 17.41 6.07 12.50
C LEU A 291 15.99 6.39 12.09
N TYR A 292 15.08 5.46 12.32
CA TYR A 292 13.63 5.63 12.13
C TYR A 292 13.01 6.14 13.43
N PHE A 293 11.96 6.95 13.29
CA PHE A 293 11.22 7.51 14.43
C PHE A 293 9.84 7.99 13.98
N ALA A 294 8.94 8.17 14.92
CA ALA A 294 7.66 8.85 14.70
C ALA A 294 7.77 10.32 15.11
N ALA A 295 7.17 11.22 14.33
CA ALA A 295 7.14 12.65 14.62
C ALA A 295 5.87 13.32 14.10
N ASN A 296 5.45 14.42 14.76
CA ASN A 296 4.27 15.20 14.39
C ASN A 296 4.66 16.51 13.67
N PHE A 297 5.38 16.42 12.57
CA PHE A 297 5.66 17.58 11.73
C PHE A 297 4.37 18.14 11.10
N GLU A 298 4.30 19.45 10.91
CA GLU A 298 3.12 20.14 10.38
C GLU A 298 2.81 19.75 8.93
N ASP A 299 3.81 19.38 8.15
CA ASP A 299 3.75 18.96 6.75
C ASP A 299 3.59 17.44 6.58
N GLY A 300 3.28 16.71 7.66
CA GLY A 300 3.00 15.29 7.65
C GLY A 300 1.65 14.93 7.01
N PHE A 301 1.41 13.63 6.81
CA PHE A 301 0.15 13.09 6.29
C PHE A 301 -0.95 13.09 7.35
N GLY A 302 -0.59 12.90 8.64
CA GLY A 302 -1.53 12.73 9.73
C GLY A 302 -1.19 13.46 11.02
N GLY A 303 -1.37 12.76 12.12
CA GLY A 303 -1.01 13.27 13.44
C GLY A 303 0.46 13.04 13.77
N THR A 304 0.89 11.81 13.70
CA THR A 304 2.29 11.37 13.80
C THR A 304 2.60 10.50 12.61
N ASP A 305 3.67 10.79 11.91
CA ASP A 305 4.14 10.00 10.77
C ASP A 305 5.49 9.36 11.10
N ILE A 306 5.84 8.29 10.40
CA ILE A 306 7.16 7.66 10.48
C ILE A 306 8.11 8.34 9.50
N TYR A 307 9.27 8.73 10.03
CA TYR A 307 10.39 9.33 9.32
C TYR A 307 11.67 8.52 9.53
N TYR A 308 12.67 8.80 8.71
CA TYR A 308 14.04 8.38 9.00
C TYR A 308 15.04 9.51 8.73
N VAL A 309 16.20 9.41 9.36
CA VAL A 309 17.40 10.20 9.04
C VAL A 309 18.56 9.24 8.76
N TYR A 310 19.47 9.62 7.87
CA TYR A 310 20.75 8.93 7.76
C TYR A 310 21.66 9.30 8.92
N THR A 311 22.44 8.34 9.38
CA THR A 311 23.36 8.55 10.50
C THR A 311 24.75 8.01 10.20
N ASN A 312 25.74 8.52 10.97
CA ASN A 312 27.06 7.90 11.08
C ASN A 312 27.27 7.55 12.56
N ASN A 313 27.33 6.25 12.88
CA ASN A 313 27.40 5.74 14.26
C ASN A 313 26.33 6.36 15.20
N GLY A 314 25.12 6.55 14.70
CA GLY A 314 24.01 7.17 15.41
C GLY A 314 24.02 8.71 15.40
N GLN A 315 25.03 9.36 14.82
CA GLN A 315 25.03 10.83 14.62
C GLN A 315 24.25 11.16 13.35
N ILE A 316 23.27 12.08 13.44
CA ILE A 316 22.42 12.51 12.32
C ILE A 316 23.24 13.22 11.25
N MET A 317 23.03 12.83 9.99
CA MET A 317 23.75 13.30 8.80
C MET A 317 22.82 13.86 7.72
N SER A 318 21.49 13.77 7.88
CA SER A 318 20.53 14.27 6.91
C SER A 318 19.32 14.90 7.60
N ASP A 319 18.52 15.65 6.83
CA ASP A 319 17.19 16.05 7.26
C ASP A 319 16.25 14.83 7.36
N PRO A 320 15.15 14.91 8.15
CA PRO A 320 14.13 13.89 8.22
C PRO A 320 13.47 13.64 6.86
N THR A 321 13.32 12.37 6.50
CA THR A 321 12.61 11.93 5.29
C THR A 321 11.37 11.14 5.70
N ASN A 322 10.18 11.60 5.27
CA ASN A 322 8.91 10.92 5.47
C ASN A 322 8.86 9.62 4.65
N LEU A 323 8.29 8.53 5.20
CA LEU A 323 8.16 7.25 4.47
C LEU A 323 7.11 7.27 3.35
N GLY A 324 6.34 8.34 3.24
CA GLY A 324 5.35 8.52 2.18
C GLY A 324 3.99 7.88 2.46
N PRO A 325 3.01 8.12 1.57
CA PRO A 325 1.58 7.84 1.80
C PRO A 325 1.23 6.33 1.79
N ARG A 326 2.16 5.46 1.42
CA ARG A 326 1.96 4.01 1.52
C ARG A 326 2.04 3.53 2.97
N VAL A 327 2.91 4.14 3.78
CA VAL A 327 3.10 3.82 5.21
C VAL A 327 2.35 4.81 6.08
N ASN A 328 2.57 6.11 5.84
CA ASN A 328 1.97 7.18 6.62
C ASN A 328 0.57 7.53 6.10
N SER A 329 -0.33 7.83 7.01
CA SER A 329 -1.76 7.99 6.76
C SER A 329 -2.31 9.23 7.46
N PRO A 330 -3.59 9.58 7.29
CA PRO A 330 -4.23 10.60 8.11
C PRO A 330 -4.31 10.28 9.61
N GLY A 331 -3.94 9.06 10.02
CA GLY A 331 -3.87 8.61 11.40
C GLY A 331 -2.60 9.04 12.14
N ASN A 332 -2.20 8.21 13.10
CA ASN A 332 -0.92 8.27 13.78
C ASN A 332 -0.16 6.98 13.49
N GLU A 333 0.98 7.07 12.89
CA GLU A 333 1.89 5.94 12.70
C GLU A 333 3.03 6.04 13.72
N ILE A 334 3.20 4.98 14.52
CA ILE A 334 4.21 4.92 15.59
C ILE A 334 4.96 3.59 15.60
N ALA A 335 6.00 3.53 16.41
CA ALA A 335 6.76 2.33 16.76
C ALA A 335 7.27 1.55 15.54
N PRO A 336 8.05 2.17 14.64
CA PRO A 336 8.68 1.47 13.53
C PRO A 336 9.67 0.41 14.04
N TYR A 337 9.58 -0.79 13.47
CA TYR A 337 10.47 -1.91 13.77
C TYR A 337 10.75 -2.72 12.51
N ILE A 338 12.02 -2.91 12.16
CA ILE A 338 12.39 -3.65 10.95
C ILE A 338 12.90 -5.04 11.34
N PHE A 339 12.31 -6.06 10.72
CA PHE A 339 12.73 -7.44 10.88
C PHE A 339 12.53 -8.19 9.56
N ASP A 340 13.54 -8.94 9.13
CA ASP A 340 13.53 -9.77 7.92
C ASP A 340 12.95 -9.07 6.67
N GLY A 341 13.49 -7.89 6.36
CA GLY A 341 13.09 -7.11 5.16
C GLY A 341 11.67 -6.53 5.21
N SER A 342 11.02 -6.56 6.36
CA SER A 342 9.70 -5.99 6.58
C SER A 342 9.73 -4.90 7.64
N LEU A 343 8.97 -3.84 7.41
CA LEU A 343 8.68 -2.81 8.40
C LEU A 343 7.38 -3.19 9.13
N TYR A 344 7.46 -3.27 10.45
CA TYR A 344 6.32 -3.36 11.37
C TYR A 344 6.11 -1.99 11.99
N PHE A 345 4.86 -1.59 12.15
CA PHE A 345 4.49 -0.33 12.77
C PHE A 345 3.06 -0.40 13.32
N SER A 346 2.65 0.58 14.08
CA SER A 346 1.29 0.66 14.59
C SER A 346 0.61 1.91 14.08
N SER A 347 -0.68 1.80 13.71
CA SER A 347 -1.48 2.90 13.19
C SER A 347 -2.89 2.89 13.76
N ASP A 348 -3.42 4.08 14.06
CA ASP A 348 -4.81 4.29 14.42
C ASP A 348 -5.70 4.65 13.23
N ILE A 349 -5.33 4.21 12.04
CA ILE A 349 -6.10 4.49 10.82
C ILE A 349 -7.50 3.87 10.86
N PHE A 350 -8.49 4.57 10.32
CA PHE A 350 -9.92 4.26 10.43
C PHE A 350 -10.35 2.87 9.92
N TYR A 351 -9.57 2.20 9.10
CA TYR A 351 -9.87 0.86 8.58
C TYR A 351 -9.29 -0.29 9.43
N GLY A 352 -8.73 0.01 10.59
CA GLY A 352 -8.23 -0.98 11.54
C GLY A 352 -9.34 -1.72 12.31
N ILE A 353 -8.93 -2.63 13.20
CA ILE A 353 -9.80 -3.41 14.09
C ILE A 353 -10.09 -2.60 15.37
N GLY A 354 -9.03 -2.03 15.95
CA GLY A 354 -9.04 -1.35 17.23
C GLY A 354 -8.91 0.16 17.17
N GLY A 355 -8.27 0.71 18.18
CA GLY A 355 -7.73 2.04 18.17
C GLY A 355 -6.41 2.04 17.40
N MET A 356 -5.30 1.72 18.08
CA MET A 356 -4.04 1.39 17.44
C MET A 356 -4.03 -0.09 17.04
N ASP A 357 -3.65 -0.38 15.82
CA ASP A 357 -3.41 -1.74 15.33
C ASP A 357 -2.00 -1.88 14.79
N MET A 358 -1.45 -3.08 14.89
CA MET A 358 -0.15 -3.44 14.34
C MET A 358 -0.27 -3.88 12.89
N TYR A 359 0.60 -3.33 12.04
CA TYR A 359 0.69 -3.58 10.60
C TYR A 359 2.08 -4.07 10.22
N LYS A 360 2.15 -4.76 9.08
CA LYS A 360 3.38 -5.19 8.43
C LYS A 360 3.39 -4.77 6.97
N THR A 361 4.51 -4.24 6.47
CA THR A 361 4.74 -4.03 5.04
C THR A 361 6.13 -4.50 4.64
N SER A 362 6.26 -5.08 3.44
CA SER A 362 7.54 -5.47 2.88
C SER A 362 8.30 -4.26 2.34
N MET A 363 9.59 -4.19 2.61
CA MET A 363 10.48 -3.16 2.09
C MET A 363 11.14 -3.66 0.80
N HIS A 364 11.04 -2.89 -0.28
CA HIS A 364 11.62 -3.26 -1.56
C HIS A 364 12.98 -2.59 -1.78
N SER A 365 13.80 -3.19 -2.66
CA SER A 365 15.14 -2.69 -2.96
C SER A 365 15.17 -1.29 -3.62
N ASP A 366 14.06 -0.86 -4.21
CA ASP A 366 13.86 0.49 -4.77
C ASP A 366 13.42 1.53 -3.73
N GLY A 367 13.29 1.13 -2.46
CA GLY A 367 12.83 1.97 -1.37
C GLY A 367 11.31 2.08 -1.24
N SER A 368 10.54 1.43 -2.12
CA SER A 368 9.08 1.36 -2.01
C SER A 368 8.60 0.33 -0.99
N PHE A 369 7.33 0.41 -0.61
CA PHE A 369 6.68 -0.49 0.33
C PHE A 369 5.50 -1.22 -0.33
N SER A 370 5.25 -2.46 0.09
CA SER A 370 3.99 -3.17 -0.18
C SER A 370 2.81 -2.49 0.52
N ILE A 371 1.59 -2.92 0.20
CA ILE A 371 0.41 -2.53 0.97
C ILE A 371 0.60 -2.96 2.43
N PRO A 372 0.45 -2.06 3.43
CA PRO A 372 0.50 -2.44 4.83
C PRO A 372 -0.65 -3.37 5.18
N ILE A 373 -0.32 -4.52 5.75
CA ILE A 373 -1.26 -5.59 6.11
C ILE A 373 -1.49 -5.53 7.61
N ASN A 374 -2.76 -5.38 8.03
CA ASN A 374 -3.15 -5.55 9.43
C ASN A 374 -2.82 -6.99 9.87
N LEU A 375 -2.18 -7.15 11.04
CA LEU A 375 -1.78 -8.47 11.55
C LEU A 375 -2.96 -9.37 11.97
N GLY A 376 -4.18 -8.83 11.94
CA GLY A 376 -5.43 -9.58 12.13
C GLY A 376 -5.83 -9.78 13.58
N LYS A 377 -7.03 -10.36 13.76
CA LYS A 377 -7.71 -10.52 15.06
C LYS A 377 -7.03 -11.47 16.04
N SER A 378 -6.02 -12.23 15.58
CA SER A 378 -5.25 -13.12 16.46
C SER A 378 -4.28 -12.36 17.37
N ILE A 379 -3.91 -11.13 17.01
CA ILE A 379 -2.98 -10.29 17.77
C ILE A 379 -3.54 -8.88 18.00
N ASN A 380 -4.20 -8.24 17.02
CA ASN A 380 -4.90 -6.98 17.20
C ASN A 380 -6.30 -7.19 17.79
N THR A 381 -6.73 -6.31 18.68
CA THR A 381 -8.04 -6.34 19.34
C THR A 381 -8.83 -5.07 19.05
N THR A 382 -9.98 -4.89 19.68
CA THR A 382 -10.74 -3.62 19.62
C THR A 382 -10.14 -2.50 20.48
N SER A 383 -9.08 -2.78 21.21
CA SER A 383 -8.29 -1.86 22.03
C SER A 383 -7.12 -1.28 21.22
N ASP A 384 -6.19 -0.59 21.89
CA ASP A 384 -4.92 -0.20 21.29
C ASP A 384 -3.92 -1.36 21.42
N ASP A 385 -3.34 -1.76 20.30
CA ASP A 385 -2.31 -2.78 20.19
C ASP A 385 -1.13 -2.20 19.40
N PHE A 386 0.04 -2.02 20.06
CA PHE A 386 1.13 -1.24 19.47
C PHE A 386 2.52 -1.64 19.96
N GLY A 387 3.54 -1.13 19.26
CA GLY A 387 4.93 -1.25 19.69
C GLY A 387 5.50 -2.67 19.62
N LEU A 388 5.17 -3.39 18.54
CA LEU A 388 5.63 -4.77 18.32
C LEU A 388 7.14 -4.82 18.12
N ILE A 389 7.77 -5.73 18.86
CA ILE A 389 9.14 -6.19 18.60
C ILE A 389 9.16 -7.71 18.50
N LEU A 390 10.10 -8.26 17.75
CA LEU A 390 10.22 -9.71 17.60
C LEU A 390 11.66 -10.14 17.30
N LYS A 391 11.95 -11.41 17.58
CA LYS A 391 13.21 -12.05 17.26
C LYS A 391 13.00 -13.50 16.86
N ASP A 392 13.97 -14.06 16.15
CA ASP A 392 14.03 -15.48 15.87
C ASP A 392 14.24 -16.26 17.18
N ASN A 393 13.45 -17.30 17.39
CA ASN A 393 13.51 -18.23 18.53
C ASN A 393 13.88 -19.65 18.08
N GLY A 394 14.54 -19.77 16.95
CA GLY A 394 15.01 -21.02 16.38
C GLY A 394 13.85 -21.96 16.00
N LEU A 395 13.92 -23.21 16.44
CA LEU A 395 12.90 -24.22 16.12
C LEU A 395 11.51 -23.93 16.69
N GLU A 396 11.39 -22.98 17.63
CA GLU A 396 10.12 -22.56 18.21
C GLU A 396 9.43 -21.43 17.39
N GLY A 397 10.06 -20.96 16.31
CA GLY A 397 9.56 -19.91 15.45
C GLY A 397 9.96 -18.51 15.94
N LEU A 398 9.03 -17.59 16.10
CA LEU A 398 9.29 -16.23 16.54
C LEU A 398 8.79 -16.00 17.96
N LEU A 399 9.58 -15.27 18.75
CA LEU A 399 9.19 -14.70 20.04
C LEU A 399 9.12 -13.18 19.89
N GLY A 400 8.03 -12.57 20.35
CA GLY A 400 7.89 -11.13 20.33
C GLY A 400 7.13 -10.57 21.52
N TYR A 401 7.13 -9.24 21.60
CA TYR A 401 6.42 -8.49 22.62
C TYR A 401 5.75 -7.28 21.97
N PHE A 402 4.65 -6.83 22.58
CA PHE A 402 3.94 -5.61 22.18
C PHE A 402 3.20 -5.03 23.36
N SER A 403 2.66 -3.83 23.22
CA SER A 403 1.89 -3.13 24.24
C SER A 403 0.40 -3.16 23.90
N SER A 404 -0.46 -3.27 24.91
CA SER A 404 -1.90 -3.24 24.71
C SER A 404 -2.65 -2.78 25.96
N ASN A 405 -3.76 -2.04 25.73
CA ASN A 405 -4.73 -1.70 26.78
C ASN A 405 -5.99 -2.58 26.72
N ARG A 406 -5.84 -3.81 26.19
CA ARG A 406 -6.94 -4.78 26.11
C ARG A 406 -7.45 -5.20 27.48
N ASN A 407 -8.73 -5.58 27.51
CA ASN A 407 -9.36 -6.07 28.74
C ASN A 407 -8.60 -7.25 29.34
N GLY A 408 -8.50 -7.27 30.68
CA GLY A 408 -7.79 -8.32 31.42
C GLY A 408 -6.34 -8.01 31.74
N GLY A 409 -5.87 -6.81 31.38
CA GLY A 409 -4.57 -6.28 31.81
C GLY A 409 -4.55 -5.89 33.30
N LYS A 410 -3.36 -5.48 33.77
CA LYS A 410 -3.14 -5.00 35.16
C LYS A 410 -3.18 -3.47 35.27
N GLY A 411 -2.68 -2.78 34.22
CA GLY A 411 -2.56 -1.33 34.14
C GLY A 411 -3.41 -0.72 33.01
N ASN A 412 -3.10 0.53 32.66
CA ASN A 412 -3.69 1.20 31.50
C ASN A 412 -3.19 0.57 30.18
N ASP A 413 -1.86 0.50 30.03
CA ASP A 413 -1.19 -0.29 29.00
C ASP A 413 -0.36 -1.38 29.68
N ASP A 414 -0.40 -2.58 29.14
CA ASP A 414 0.36 -3.72 29.60
C ASP A 414 1.23 -4.26 28.45
N ILE A 415 2.35 -4.89 28.79
CA ILE A 415 3.16 -5.61 27.82
C ILE A 415 2.67 -7.05 27.72
N TYR A 416 2.45 -7.50 26.50
CA TYR A 416 2.11 -8.87 26.17
C TYR A 416 3.27 -9.52 25.42
N GLY A 417 3.56 -10.78 25.75
CA GLY A 417 4.42 -11.64 24.97
C GLY A 417 3.62 -12.45 23.99
N PHE A 418 4.25 -12.89 22.89
CA PHE A 418 3.65 -13.86 21.99
C PHE A 418 4.70 -14.81 21.41
N LYS A 419 4.26 -16.02 21.08
CA LYS A 419 5.00 -16.99 20.27
C LYS A 419 4.20 -17.34 19.04
N VAL A 420 4.88 -17.52 17.91
CA VAL A 420 4.25 -17.95 16.66
C VAL A 420 5.26 -18.77 15.84
N LYS A 421 4.82 -19.94 15.32
CA LYS A 421 5.67 -20.84 14.52
C LYS A 421 5.76 -20.43 13.06
N GLU A 422 4.74 -19.73 12.55
CA GLU A 422 4.61 -19.34 11.16
C GLU A 422 4.85 -17.84 10.98
N ALA A 423 4.94 -17.39 9.71
CA ALA A 423 5.14 -15.98 9.40
C ALA A 423 4.04 -15.07 9.97
N LEU A 424 4.44 -13.93 10.52
CA LEU A 424 3.57 -12.87 11.04
C LEU A 424 2.88 -12.14 9.88
N SER A 425 1.86 -12.69 9.29
CA SER A 425 0.91 -11.95 8.43
C SER A 425 -0.29 -12.79 8.08
N LEU A 426 -1.41 -12.15 7.81
CA LEU A 426 -2.52 -12.79 7.11
C LEU A 426 -2.04 -13.20 5.71
N LYS A 427 -2.56 -14.32 5.18
CA LYS A 427 -2.17 -14.81 3.86
C LYS A 427 -2.60 -13.81 2.78
N THR A 428 -1.69 -13.49 1.88
CA THR A 428 -1.95 -12.68 0.68
C THR A 428 -1.40 -13.39 -0.55
N PHE A 429 -1.88 -13.02 -1.73
CA PHE A 429 -1.28 -13.42 -3.00
C PHE A 429 -0.54 -12.21 -3.59
N SER A 430 0.76 -12.33 -3.73
CA SER A 430 1.62 -11.29 -4.30
C SER A 430 2.32 -11.80 -5.56
N LEU A 431 2.17 -11.09 -6.68
CA LEU A 431 2.76 -11.43 -7.96
C LEU A 431 3.68 -10.30 -8.43
N LYS A 432 4.97 -10.61 -8.52
CA LYS A 432 5.98 -9.73 -9.11
C LYS A 432 6.46 -10.35 -10.41
N GLY A 433 6.40 -9.60 -11.51
CA GLY A 433 6.70 -10.17 -12.81
C GLY A 433 7.19 -9.18 -13.84
N ARG A 434 7.47 -9.73 -15.02
CA ARG A 434 7.87 -8.97 -16.20
C ARG A 434 7.14 -9.48 -17.42
N VAL A 435 6.66 -8.55 -18.27
CA VAL A 435 6.06 -8.86 -19.57
C VAL A 435 7.09 -8.58 -20.65
N VAL A 436 7.34 -9.59 -21.50
CA VAL A 436 8.33 -9.53 -22.58
C VAL A 436 7.73 -10.02 -23.91
N ASP A 437 8.24 -9.52 -24.99
CA ASP A 437 7.97 -10.06 -26.32
C ASP A 437 8.65 -11.42 -26.50
N LEU A 438 7.91 -12.43 -26.95
CA LEU A 438 8.41 -13.80 -27.07
C LEU A 438 9.55 -13.96 -28.10
N ASN A 439 9.57 -13.13 -29.16
CA ASN A 439 10.55 -13.23 -30.23
C ASN A 439 11.78 -12.36 -29.96
N SER A 440 11.58 -11.07 -29.73
CA SER A 440 12.67 -10.11 -29.50
C SER A 440 13.25 -10.19 -28.09
N LYS A 441 12.54 -10.79 -27.13
CA LYS A 441 12.85 -10.77 -25.68
C LYS A 441 12.87 -9.36 -25.08
N GLY A 442 12.43 -8.36 -25.82
CA GLY A 442 12.30 -6.98 -25.38
C GLY A 442 11.19 -6.81 -24.36
N SER A 443 11.36 -5.83 -23.47
CA SER A 443 10.35 -5.46 -22.49
C SER A 443 9.13 -4.82 -23.14
N ILE A 444 7.92 -5.14 -22.67
CA ILE A 444 6.68 -4.53 -23.16
C ILE A 444 6.18 -3.49 -22.15
N LEU A 445 6.27 -2.23 -22.55
CA LEU A 445 5.76 -1.08 -21.80
C LEU A 445 4.23 -1.00 -21.87
N LYS A 446 3.59 -0.65 -20.72
CA LYS A 446 2.14 -0.45 -20.60
C LYS A 446 1.33 -1.67 -21.06
N ALA A 447 1.84 -2.89 -20.86
CA ALA A 447 1.02 -4.08 -20.91
C ALA A 447 0.11 -4.10 -19.67
N GLN A 448 -1.18 -4.36 -19.87
CA GLN A 448 -2.14 -4.50 -18.78
C GLN A 448 -2.05 -5.92 -18.23
N VAL A 449 -1.77 -6.04 -16.93
CA VAL A 449 -1.77 -7.31 -16.21
C VAL A 449 -2.91 -7.29 -15.19
N ARG A 450 -3.76 -8.31 -15.23
CA ARG A 450 -4.95 -8.45 -14.38
C ARG A 450 -4.90 -9.72 -13.56
N LEU A 451 -5.40 -9.65 -12.34
CA LEU A 451 -5.78 -10.80 -11.54
C LEU A 451 -7.31 -10.90 -11.56
N LEU A 452 -7.81 -12.04 -12.03
CA LEU A 452 -9.25 -12.29 -12.14
C LEU A 452 -9.69 -13.34 -11.12
N GLY A 453 -10.89 -13.15 -10.58
CA GLY A 453 -11.57 -14.11 -9.71
C GLY A 453 -12.20 -15.29 -10.48
N ASN A 454 -12.81 -16.19 -9.73
CA ASN A 454 -13.50 -17.38 -10.28
C ASN A 454 -14.70 -17.01 -11.17
N ASP A 455 -15.28 -15.85 -10.96
CA ASP A 455 -16.38 -15.29 -11.76
C ASP A 455 -15.89 -14.54 -13.02
N GLY A 456 -14.58 -14.47 -13.24
CA GLY A 456 -13.94 -13.69 -14.30
C GLY A 456 -13.89 -12.19 -14.03
N GLY A 457 -14.37 -11.74 -12.88
CA GLY A 457 -14.27 -10.33 -12.47
C GLY A 457 -12.84 -9.92 -12.19
N VAL A 458 -12.48 -8.67 -12.51
CA VAL A 458 -11.14 -8.11 -12.23
C VAL A 458 -11.06 -7.82 -10.72
N ILE A 459 -10.12 -8.50 -10.05
CA ILE A 459 -9.79 -8.25 -8.64
C ILE A 459 -8.81 -7.08 -8.56
N LYS A 460 -7.75 -7.12 -9.38
CA LYS A 460 -6.69 -6.10 -9.39
C LYS A 460 -6.07 -6.01 -10.76
N GLU A 461 -5.58 -4.82 -11.12
CA GLU A 461 -4.82 -4.62 -12.36
C GLU A 461 -3.61 -3.70 -12.16
N ALA A 462 -2.61 -3.88 -13.00
CA ALA A 462 -1.44 -3.02 -13.10
C ALA A 462 -0.98 -2.91 -14.55
N TYR A 463 -0.21 -1.85 -14.83
CA TYR A 463 0.43 -1.63 -16.10
C TYR A 463 1.95 -1.76 -15.95
N THR A 464 2.60 -2.42 -16.91
CA THR A 464 4.04 -2.57 -16.89
C THR A 464 4.77 -1.24 -17.12
N ASN A 465 5.90 -1.07 -16.43
CA ASN A 465 6.81 0.07 -16.59
C ASN A 465 7.71 -0.08 -17.84
N GLU A 466 8.69 0.82 -18.03
CA GLU A 466 9.64 0.81 -19.16
C GLU A 466 10.48 -0.48 -19.25
N ASN A 467 10.73 -1.12 -18.12
CA ASN A 467 11.44 -2.40 -18.04
C ASN A 467 10.51 -3.61 -18.20
N GLY A 468 9.23 -3.38 -18.47
CA GLY A 468 8.21 -4.42 -18.54
C GLY A 468 7.79 -4.98 -17.17
N ASP A 469 8.30 -4.42 -16.06
CA ASP A 469 8.03 -4.93 -14.73
C ASP A 469 6.64 -4.51 -14.24
N PHE A 470 6.00 -5.39 -13.48
CA PHE A 470 4.74 -5.15 -12.78
C PHE A 470 4.74 -5.79 -11.39
N ARG A 471 3.85 -5.30 -10.52
CA ARG A 471 3.59 -5.89 -9.21
C ARG A 471 2.11 -5.78 -8.90
N LEU A 472 1.53 -6.89 -8.40
CA LEU A 472 0.14 -7.00 -7.97
C LEU A 472 0.10 -7.71 -6.62
N GLU A 473 -0.74 -7.23 -5.71
CA GLU A 473 -0.96 -7.83 -4.40
C GLU A 473 -2.45 -7.77 -4.08
N ILE A 474 -3.01 -8.91 -3.65
CA ILE A 474 -4.41 -9.06 -3.29
C ILE A 474 -4.55 -9.90 -2.01
N PRO A 475 -5.65 -9.76 -1.25
CA PRO A 475 -6.02 -10.72 -0.23
C PRO A 475 -6.07 -12.14 -0.80
N TRP A 476 -5.83 -13.13 0.06
CA TRP A 476 -5.76 -14.54 -0.35
C TRP A 476 -7.02 -15.02 -1.06
N ARG A 477 -6.83 -15.83 -2.09
CA ARG A 477 -7.86 -16.52 -2.86
C ARG A 477 -7.45 -17.99 -3.05
N GLU A 478 -8.41 -18.90 -3.13
CA GLU A 478 -8.14 -20.31 -3.45
C GLU A 478 -7.68 -20.48 -4.89
N GLN A 479 -8.12 -19.60 -5.77
CA GLN A 479 -7.81 -19.62 -7.20
C GLN A 479 -7.73 -18.20 -7.75
N VAL A 480 -6.76 -17.96 -8.62
CA VAL A 480 -6.55 -16.67 -9.30
C VAL A 480 -6.17 -16.92 -10.76
N THR A 481 -6.81 -16.20 -11.69
CA THR A 481 -6.37 -16.18 -13.10
C THR A 481 -5.50 -14.97 -13.33
N VAL A 482 -4.27 -15.20 -13.79
CA VAL A 482 -3.34 -14.16 -14.23
C VAL A 482 -3.57 -13.95 -15.72
N GLN A 483 -3.96 -12.73 -16.11
CA GLN A 483 -4.16 -12.35 -17.51
C GLN A 483 -3.24 -11.17 -17.85
N ALA A 484 -2.59 -11.23 -19.00
CA ALA A 484 -1.85 -10.08 -19.54
C ALA A 484 -2.28 -9.81 -20.99
N THR A 485 -2.48 -8.52 -21.29
CA THR A 485 -2.91 -8.03 -22.59
C THR A 485 -2.14 -6.79 -23.01
N LYS A 486 -1.97 -6.61 -24.32
CA LYS A 486 -1.42 -5.42 -24.93
C LYS A 486 -1.96 -5.31 -26.36
N ASP A 487 -2.27 -4.10 -26.82
CA ASP A 487 -2.70 -3.87 -28.21
C ASP A 487 -1.73 -4.52 -29.17
N ARG A 488 -2.25 -5.19 -30.20
CA ARG A 488 -1.51 -5.93 -31.24
C ARG A 488 -0.64 -7.09 -30.70
N HIS A 489 -0.87 -7.56 -29.48
CA HIS A 489 -0.17 -8.71 -28.89
C HIS A 489 -1.14 -9.85 -28.55
N SER A 490 -0.58 -11.04 -28.42
CA SER A 490 -1.31 -12.20 -27.92
C SER A 490 -1.78 -12.00 -26.47
N ILE A 491 -2.82 -12.74 -26.09
CA ILE A 491 -3.33 -12.74 -24.72
C ILE A 491 -2.63 -13.87 -23.95
N PHE A 492 -2.09 -13.54 -22.77
CA PHE A 492 -1.71 -14.53 -21.77
C PHE A 492 -2.85 -14.66 -20.77
N SER A 493 -3.31 -15.88 -20.46
CA SER A 493 -4.34 -16.13 -19.45
C SER A 493 -4.16 -17.54 -18.90
N VAL A 494 -3.76 -17.62 -17.61
CA VAL A 494 -3.53 -18.90 -16.90
C VAL A 494 -4.12 -18.80 -15.50
N THR A 495 -4.83 -19.84 -15.10
CA THR A 495 -5.42 -19.96 -13.78
C THR A 495 -4.50 -20.80 -12.89
N TYR A 496 -4.25 -20.31 -11.69
CA TYR A 496 -3.42 -20.94 -10.66
C TYR A 496 -4.26 -21.26 -9.42
N ASN A 497 -4.01 -22.39 -8.81
CA ASN A 497 -4.59 -22.83 -7.54
C ASN A 497 -3.59 -22.64 -6.40
N GLU A 498 -4.06 -22.71 -5.15
CA GLU A 498 -3.26 -22.54 -3.94
C GLU A 498 -1.96 -23.38 -3.95
N SER A 499 -2.00 -24.63 -4.40
CA SER A 499 -0.83 -25.52 -4.47
C SER A 499 0.27 -25.05 -5.43
N GLU A 500 -0.05 -24.16 -6.36
CA GLU A 500 0.85 -23.65 -7.40
C GLU A 500 1.43 -22.27 -7.04
N TYR A 501 0.86 -21.58 -6.03
CA TYR A 501 1.22 -20.21 -5.68
C TYR A 501 2.69 -20.06 -5.28
N ASP A 502 3.25 -21.02 -4.56
CA ASP A 502 4.66 -21.01 -4.19
C ASP A 502 5.59 -20.90 -5.40
N SER A 503 5.23 -21.56 -6.51
CA SER A 503 6.02 -21.52 -7.76
C SER A 503 5.87 -20.18 -8.50
N VAL A 504 4.71 -19.54 -8.37
CA VAL A 504 4.36 -18.29 -9.06
C VAL A 504 4.87 -17.07 -8.29
N GLN A 505 4.88 -17.13 -6.95
CA GLN A 505 5.29 -16.03 -6.08
C GLN A 505 6.80 -15.99 -5.82
N LYS A 506 7.52 -17.12 -6.00
CA LYS A 506 8.98 -17.17 -5.82
C LYS A 506 9.69 -16.59 -7.05
N GLY A 507 10.35 -15.47 -6.88
CA GLY A 507 11.17 -14.84 -7.92
C GLY A 507 10.41 -13.88 -8.82
N THR A 508 10.78 -13.82 -10.10
CA THR A 508 10.15 -12.94 -11.11
C THR A 508 9.32 -13.79 -12.07
N PHE A 509 8.02 -13.54 -12.09
CA PHE A 509 7.08 -14.21 -12.97
C PHE A 509 7.15 -13.62 -14.40
N ASN A 510 7.68 -14.37 -15.37
CA ASN A 510 7.85 -13.90 -16.73
C ASN A 510 6.64 -14.25 -17.59
N ILE A 511 6.00 -13.25 -18.18
CA ILE A 511 4.90 -13.38 -19.13
C ILE A 511 5.41 -13.05 -20.51
N GLY A 512 5.27 -13.98 -21.44
CA GLY A 512 5.62 -13.78 -22.84
C GLY A 512 4.38 -13.47 -23.68
N LEU A 513 4.40 -12.36 -24.43
CA LEU A 513 3.39 -12.03 -25.42
C LEU A 513 4.03 -12.04 -26.82
N SER A 514 3.27 -12.44 -27.85
CA SER A 514 3.71 -12.39 -29.25
C SER A 514 3.11 -11.17 -29.93
N LEU A 515 3.89 -10.47 -30.74
CA LEU A 515 3.37 -9.38 -31.56
C LEU A 515 2.58 -9.95 -32.74
N ILE A 516 1.45 -9.38 -33.12
CA ILE A 516 0.60 -9.84 -34.21
C ILE A 516 1.33 -9.78 -35.55
N ASP A 517 2.22 -8.80 -35.77
CA ASP A 517 3.03 -8.63 -36.97
C ASP A 517 3.98 -9.82 -37.24
N ASP A 518 4.27 -10.63 -36.23
CA ASP A 518 5.06 -11.85 -36.37
C ASP A 518 4.34 -12.94 -37.18
N VAL A 519 3.01 -12.96 -37.09
CA VAL A 519 2.15 -13.95 -37.73
C VAL A 519 1.44 -13.41 -38.98
N LEU A 520 1.57 -12.11 -39.28
CA LEU A 520 0.97 -11.46 -40.45
C LEU A 520 2.00 -11.03 -41.47
N THR A 521 1.55 -10.87 -42.72
CA THR A 521 2.31 -10.27 -43.81
C THR A 521 1.35 -9.63 -44.81
N GLU A 522 1.83 -8.67 -45.58
CA GLU A 522 1.04 -8.05 -46.63
C GLU A 522 1.20 -8.81 -47.95
N LYS A 523 0.08 -9.11 -48.60
CA LYS A 523 0.02 -9.65 -49.98
C LYS A 523 -1.13 -9.00 -50.74
N GLU A 524 -0.84 -8.50 -51.93
CA GLU A 524 -1.82 -7.87 -52.83
C GLU A 524 -2.64 -6.76 -52.12
N GLY A 525 -1.96 -5.93 -51.27
CA GLY A 525 -2.59 -4.86 -50.51
C GLY A 525 -3.51 -5.33 -49.35
N LYS A 526 -3.42 -6.59 -48.95
CA LYS A 526 -4.21 -7.18 -47.87
C LYS A 526 -3.30 -7.74 -46.79
N GLN A 527 -3.70 -7.59 -45.55
CA GLN A 527 -3.05 -8.29 -44.43
C GLN A 527 -3.51 -9.75 -44.39
N VAL A 528 -2.58 -10.67 -44.47
CA VAL A 528 -2.83 -12.12 -44.53
C VAL A 528 -1.99 -12.83 -43.49
N VAL A 529 -2.45 -14.00 -43.04
CA VAL A 529 -1.63 -14.87 -42.17
C VAL A 529 -0.37 -15.29 -42.92
N LYS A 530 0.79 -15.24 -42.28
CA LYS A 530 2.11 -15.54 -42.80
C LYS A 530 2.30 -17.03 -43.00
N ILE A 531 1.92 -17.52 -44.19
CA ILE A 531 2.06 -18.90 -44.60
C ILE A 531 2.90 -18.98 -45.90
N GLN A 532 3.58 -20.09 -46.08
CA GLN A 532 4.24 -20.37 -47.37
C GLN A 532 3.21 -20.74 -48.42
N LYS A 533 3.52 -20.39 -49.67
CA LYS A 533 2.66 -20.75 -50.81
C LYS A 533 2.61 -22.28 -50.96
N PHE A 534 1.42 -22.82 -51.05
CA PHE A 534 1.16 -24.20 -51.32
C PHE A 534 0.26 -24.37 -52.54
N TYR A 535 0.22 -25.57 -53.08
CA TYR A 535 -0.56 -25.91 -54.26
C TYR A 535 -1.42 -27.15 -53.96
N PHE A 536 -2.65 -27.11 -54.42
CA PHE A 536 -3.50 -28.29 -54.47
C PHE A 536 -3.11 -29.20 -55.65
N GLY A 537 -3.45 -30.46 -55.57
CA GLY A 537 -3.34 -31.37 -56.71
C GLY A 537 -4.20 -30.90 -57.89
N LYS A 538 -3.83 -31.32 -59.09
CA LYS A 538 -4.52 -30.92 -60.31
C LYS A 538 -6.00 -31.31 -60.26
N GLY A 539 -6.89 -30.32 -60.35
CA GLY A 539 -8.34 -30.52 -60.40
C GLY A 539 -8.98 -30.98 -59.05
N ASN A 540 -8.24 -31.06 -57.95
CA ASN A 540 -8.75 -31.48 -56.68
C ASN A 540 -8.64 -30.40 -55.57
N ALA A 541 -9.24 -30.69 -54.41
CA ALA A 541 -9.25 -29.82 -53.24
C ALA A 541 -8.79 -30.58 -51.97
N GLU A 542 -7.96 -31.61 -52.12
CA GLU A 542 -7.47 -32.44 -51.03
C GLU A 542 -6.45 -31.68 -50.17
N ILE A 543 -6.59 -31.71 -48.86
CA ILE A 543 -5.66 -31.13 -47.90
C ILE A 543 -4.50 -32.13 -47.68
N THR A 544 -3.43 -31.95 -48.42
CA THR A 544 -2.21 -32.77 -48.34
C THR A 544 -1.42 -32.46 -47.05
N PRO A 545 -0.46 -33.32 -46.61
CA PRO A 545 0.38 -33.04 -45.44
C PRO A 545 1.10 -31.70 -45.49
N LYS A 546 1.56 -31.27 -46.67
CA LYS A 546 2.20 -29.95 -46.87
C LYS A 546 1.23 -28.80 -46.64
N ILE A 547 -0.01 -28.93 -47.13
CA ILE A 547 -1.06 -27.94 -46.90
C ILE A 547 -1.43 -27.89 -45.40
N LYS A 548 -1.53 -29.04 -44.72
CA LYS A 548 -1.78 -29.13 -43.30
C LYS A 548 -0.77 -28.31 -42.49
N THR A 549 0.54 -28.51 -42.75
CA THR A 549 1.61 -27.76 -42.07
C THR A 549 1.44 -26.24 -42.17
N GLU A 550 0.97 -25.73 -43.31
CA GLU A 550 0.75 -24.29 -43.47
C GLU A 550 -0.55 -23.83 -42.83
N LEU A 551 -1.62 -24.63 -42.86
CA LEU A 551 -2.88 -24.32 -42.19
C LEU A 551 -2.78 -24.42 -40.67
N ASP A 552 -1.90 -25.27 -40.11
CA ASP A 552 -1.62 -25.34 -38.68
C ASP A 552 -1.03 -24.04 -38.17
N LYS A 553 -0.29 -23.27 -38.97
CA LYS A 553 0.15 -21.92 -38.63
C LYS A 553 -1.01 -20.93 -38.50
N VAL A 554 -2.07 -21.12 -39.29
CA VAL A 554 -3.29 -20.33 -39.18
C VAL A 554 -4.03 -20.66 -37.88
N VAL A 555 -4.07 -21.94 -37.52
CA VAL A 555 -4.63 -22.41 -36.26
C VAL A 555 -3.87 -21.79 -35.10
N ASP A 556 -2.53 -21.86 -35.10
CA ASP A 556 -1.68 -21.26 -34.07
C ASP A 556 -1.87 -19.73 -33.98
N ALA A 557 -1.96 -19.03 -35.13
CA ALA A 557 -2.19 -17.60 -35.17
C ALA A 557 -3.52 -17.21 -34.49
N VAL A 558 -4.62 -17.92 -34.78
CA VAL A 558 -5.93 -17.63 -34.18
C VAL A 558 -5.99 -18.07 -32.74
N GLN A 559 -5.29 -19.12 -32.31
CA GLN A 559 -5.19 -19.49 -30.91
C GLN A 559 -4.46 -18.44 -30.07
N ARG A 560 -3.39 -17.84 -30.61
CA ARG A 560 -2.67 -16.73 -29.96
C ARG A 560 -3.45 -15.41 -29.98
N PHE A 561 -4.24 -15.19 -31.05
CA PHE A 561 -5.02 -13.98 -31.30
C PHE A 561 -6.49 -14.32 -31.57
N PRO A 562 -7.26 -14.71 -30.53
CA PRO A 562 -8.65 -15.18 -30.70
C PRO A 562 -9.60 -14.16 -31.33
N GLN A 563 -9.25 -12.88 -31.30
CA GLN A 563 -10.02 -11.79 -31.92
C GLN A 563 -9.92 -11.76 -33.44
N LEU A 564 -8.97 -12.49 -34.06
CA LEU A 564 -8.81 -12.51 -35.50
C LEU A 564 -10.06 -13.04 -36.23
N LYS A 565 -10.50 -12.32 -37.26
CA LYS A 565 -11.54 -12.71 -38.17
C LYS A 565 -10.92 -12.94 -39.54
N LEU A 566 -11.16 -14.11 -40.11
CA LEU A 566 -10.53 -14.60 -41.33
C LEU A 566 -11.50 -14.56 -42.49
N ALA A 567 -10.97 -14.18 -43.66
CA ALA A 567 -11.60 -14.41 -44.95
C ALA A 567 -10.68 -15.31 -45.79
N ILE A 568 -11.15 -16.48 -46.20
CA ILE A 568 -10.39 -17.44 -47.03
C ILE A 568 -10.66 -17.12 -48.48
N GLU A 569 -9.62 -16.81 -49.26
CA GLU A 569 -9.69 -16.54 -50.70
C GLU A 569 -8.88 -17.59 -51.49
N SER A 570 -9.51 -18.29 -52.43
CA SER A 570 -8.86 -19.27 -53.28
C SER A 570 -9.00 -18.91 -54.75
N HIS A 571 -7.90 -18.99 -55.48
CA HIS A 571 -7.82 -18.62 -56.90
C HIS A 571 -7.23 -19.76 -57.73
N THR A 572 -7.66 -19.86 -58.98
CA THR A 572 -7.08 -20.75 -59.99
C THR A 572 -6.33 -19.97 -61.06
N ASN A 573 -5.67 -20.67 -61.94
CA ASN A 573 -5.23 -20.13 -63.22
C ASN A 573 -6.39 -20.16 -64.24
N SER A 574 -6.17 -19.65 -65.47
CA SER A 574 -7.15 -19.60 -66.54
C SER A 574 -7.25 -20.90 -67.37
N LYS A 575 -6.59 -21.98 -66.95
CA LYS A 575 -6.69 -23.26 -67.68
C LYS A 575 -8.00 -23.97 -67.35
N GLY A 576 -8.86 -24.14 -68.35
CA GLY A 576 -10.17 -24.77 -68.23
C GLY A 576 -11.30 -23.79 -68.44
N SER A 577 -12.55 -24.17 -68.07
CA SER A 577 -13.65 -23.23 -68.21
C SER A 577 -13.79 -22.42 -66.94
N LYS A 578 -14.19 -21.15 -67.06
CA LYS A 578 -14.46 -20.25 -65.97
C LYS A 578 -15.40 -20.88 -64.91
N LYS A 579 -16.46 -21.59 -65.35
CA LYS A 579 -17.38 -22.30 -64.48
C LYS A 579 -16.67 -23.37 -63.64
N SER A 580 -15.79 -24.17 -64.28
CA SER A 580 -15.03 -25.21 -63.57
C SER A 580 -14.02 -24.62 -62.59
N ASN A 581 -13.36 -23.51 -62.96
CA ASN A 581 -12.39 -22.80 -62.14
C ASN A 581 -13.05 -22.18 -60.88
N ASN A 582 -14.24 -21.60 -61.05
CA ASN A 582 -15.01 -21.09 -59.91
C ASN A 582 -15.46 -22.22 -58.96
N GLN A 583 -15.95 -23.34 -59.51
CA GLN A 583 -16.32 -24.50 -58.67
C GLN A 583 -15.10 -25.13 -57.96
N LEU A 584 -13.96 -25.22 -58.64
CA LEU A 584 -12.75 -25.79 -58.04
C LEU A 584 -12.19 -24.90 -56.91
N SER A 585 -12.08 -23.62 -57.15
CA SER A 585 -11.62 -22.68 -56.13
C SER A 585 -12.57 -22.63 -54.92
N GLN A 586 -13.88 -22.71 -55.15
CA GLN A 586 -14.84 -22.78 -54.03
C GLN A 586 -14.65 -24.05 -53.20
N ARG A 587 -14.55 -25.24 -53.84
CA ARG A 587 -14.26 -26.49 -53.12
C ARG A 587 -12.96 -26.42 -52.31
N ARG A 588 -11.90 -25.75 -52.84
CA ARG A 588 -10.64 -25.54 -52.12
C ARG A 588 -10.81 -24.64 -50.91
N ALA A 589 -11.53 -23.51 -51.03
CA ALA A 589 -11.84 -22.63 -49.92
C ALA A 589 -12.66 -23.32 -48.85
N ASP A 590 -13.66 -24.12 -49.23
CA ASP A 590 -14.50 -24.90 -48.29
C ASP A 590 -13.71 -26.00 -47.56
N ALA A 591 -12.77 -26.68 -48.27
CA ALA A 591 -11.89 -27.68 -47.67
C ALA A 591 -10.97 -27.04 -46.61
N ILE A 592 -10.42 -25.85 -46.89
CA ILE A 592 -9.59 -25.11 -45.92
C ILE A 592 -10.44 -24.72 -44.71
N LYS A 593 -11.63 -24.12 -44.91
CA LYS A 593 -12.53 -23.76 -43.85
C LYS A 593 -12.86 -24.97 -42.96
N SER A 594 -13.20 -26.10 -43.56
CA SER A 594 -13.50 -27.32 -42.84
C SER A 594 -12.32 -27.81 -42.01
N TYR A 595 -11.11 -27.80 -42.59
CA TYR A 595 -9.88 -28.17 -41.89
C TYR A 595 -9.62 -27.28 -40.68
N LEU A 596 -9.70 -25.95 -40.82
CA LEU A 596 -9.45 -25.01 -39.72
C LEU A 596 -10.44 -25.20 -38.55
N ILE A 597 -11.73 -25.40 -38.85
CA ILE A 597 -12.74 -25.66 -37.84
C ILE A 597 -12.49 -27.00 -37.12
N GLN A 598 -12.17 -28.08 -37.88
CA GLN A 598 -11.85 -29.39 -37.31
C GLN A 598 -10.61 -29.38 -36.40
N ASN A 599 -9.69 -28.41 -36.60
CA ASN A 599 -8.47 -28.26 -35.82
C ASN A 599 -8.54 -27.12 -34.78
N GLY A 600 -9.76 -26.72 -34.37
CA GLY A 600 -9.99 -25.93 -33.18
C GLY A 600 -10.34 -24.45 -33.39
N LEU A 601 -10.52 -23.98 -34.63
CA LEU A 601 -11.07 -22.65 -34.84
C LEU A 601 -12.58 -22.64 -34.64
N LEU A 602 -13.08 -21.61 -33.96
CA LEU A 602 -14.51 -21.37 -33.90
C LEU A 602 -15.04 -20.95 -35.29
N ALA A 603 -16.23 -21.41 -35.67
CA ALA A 603 -16.84 -20.99 -36.93
C ALA A 603 -17.00 -19.45 -37.03
N SER A 604 -17.15 -18.77 -35.91
CA SER A 604 -17.25 -17.32 -35.81
C SER A 604 -15.92 -16.58 -36.11
N ASN A 605 -14.79 -17.29 -36.14
CA ASN A 605 -13.51 -16.69 -36.60
C ASN A 605 -13.40 -16.62 -38.13
N ILE A 606 -14.24 -17.34 -38.87
CA ILE A 606 -14.20 -17.38 -40.34
C ILE A 606 -15.42 -16.68 -40.92
N LEU A 607 -15.24 -15.42 -41.34
CA LEU A 607 -16.33 -14.61 -41.91
C LEU A 607 -16.74 -15.08 -43.30
N SER A 608 -15.78 -15.52 -44.13
CA SER A 608 -16.06 -16.00 -45.49
C SER A 608 -15.05 -17.02 -45.95
N ALA A 609 -15.47 -17.87 -46.89
CA ALA A 609 -14.61 -18.76 -47.68
C ALA A 609 -15.06 -18.68 -49.13
N THR A 610 -14.28 -18.02 -49.98
CA THR A 610 -14.67 -17.66 -51.33
C THR A 610 -13.70 -18.15 -52.36
N GLY A 611 -14.20 -18.85 -53.37
CA GLY A 611 -13.47 -19.23 -54.55
C GLY A 611 -13.68 -18.21 -55.69
N TYR A 612 -12.65 -17.56 -56.10
CA TYR A 612 -12.68 -16.54 -57.17
C TYR A 612 -12.38 -17.11 -58.56
N GLY A 613 -12.05 -18.40 -58.69
CA GLY A 613 -11.66 -18.96 -59.96
C GLY A 613 -10.54 -18.17 -60.60
N GLU A 614 -10.71 -17.80 -61.86
CA GLU A 614 -9.81 -16.95 -62.66
C GLU A 614 -10.21 -15.48 -62.72
N ASP A 615 -11.22 -15.05 -61.93
CA ASP A 615 -11.75 -13.68 -62.01
C ASP A 615 -10.76 -12.62 -61.50
N LYS A 616 -9.75 -13.03 -60.72
CA LYS A 616 -8.73 -12.15 -60.16
C LYS A 616 -7.32 -12.65 -60.50
N LEU A 617 -6.97 -12.72 -61.80
CA LEU A 617 -5.60 -13.04 -62.21
C LEU A 617 -4.64 -11.91 -61.83
N ILE A 618 -3.42 -12.25 -61.43
CA ILE A 618 -2.36 -11.27 -61.06
C ILE A 618 -1.41 -10.97 -62.23
N ASN A 619 -1.62 -11.60 -63.40
CA ASN A 619 -0.86 -11.38 -64.64
C ASN A 619 -1.77 -11.54 -65.86
N ASN A 620 -1.26 -11.26 -67.06
CA ASN A 620 -2.03 -11.25 -68.27
C ASN A 620 -2.29 -12.65 -68.90
N CYS A 621 -2.16 -13.74 -68.10
CA CYS A 621 -2.42 -15.10 -68.54
C CYS A 621 -3.91 -15.43 -68.58
N THR A 622 -4.70 -14.71 -69.38
CA THR A 622 -6.14 -14.92 -69.56
C THR A 622 -6.43 -16.04 -70.57
N ASP A 623 -7.71 -16.42 -70.67
CA ASP A 623 -8.12 -17.41 -71.67
C ASP A 623 -7.63 -17.06 -73.10
N GLY A 624 -7.07 -18.06 -73.77
CA GLY A 624 -6.53 -17.91 -75.16
C GLY A 624 -5.13 -17.29 -75.26
N VAL A 625 -4.57 -16.81 -74.12
CA VAL A 625 -3.20 -16.26 -74.09
C VAL A 625 -2.20 -17.37 -73.77
N PHE A 626 -1.17 -17.52 -74.63
CA PHE A 626 -0.09 -18.43 -74.31
C PHE A 626 0.78 -17.87 -73.17
N CYS A 627 0.89 -18.64 -72.09
CA CYS A 627 1.78 -18.34 -70.97
C CYS A 627 2.60 -19.58 -70.60
N LEU A 628 3.82 -19.31 -70.10
CA LEU A 628 4.65 -20.36 -69.51
C LEU A 628 4.02 -20.86 -68.22
N GLU A 629 4.25 -22.13 -67.88
CA GLU A 629 3.61 -22.80 -66.71
C GLU A 629 3.81 -22.04 -65.39
N PHE A 630 4.98 -21.47 -65.15
CA PHE A 630 5.26 -20.74 -63.95
C PHE A 630 4.37 -19.47 -63.78
N LEU A 631 3.96 -18.82 -64.88
CA LEU A 631 3.04 -17.68 -64.88
C LEU A 631 1.61 -18.11 -64.55
N HIS A 632 1.18 -19.26 -65.07
CA HIS A 632 -0.10 -19.87 -64.65
C HIS A 632 -0.10 -20.22 -63.17
N ASN A 633 1.00 -20.79 -62.67
CA ASN A 633 1.17 -21.15 -61.28
C ASN A 633 1.21 -19.94 -60.35
N GLN A 634 1.57 -18.73 -60.81
CA GLN A 634 1.44 -17.52 -60.02
C GLN A 634 -0.02 -17.21 -59.66
N ASN A 635 -0.95 -17.46 -60.58
CA ASN A 635 -2.37 -17.23 -60.40
C ASN A 635 -3.01 -18.25 -59.42
N GLU A 636 -2.50 -19.49 -59.34
CA GLU A 636 -2.95 -20.45 -58.35
C GLU A 636 -2.44 -20.06 -56.96
N ARG A 637 -3.31 -19.51 -56.14
CA ARG A 637 -2.97 -19.03 -54.81
C ARG A 637 -4.12 -19.09 -53.84
N THR A 638 -3.79 -19.14 -52.56
CA THR A 638 -4.73 -19.06 -51.45
C THR A 638 -4.24 -17.98 -50.47
N HIS A 639 -5.12 -17.09 -50.12
CA HIS A 639 -4.87 -16.09 -49.06
C HIS A 639 -5.82 -16.33 -47.87
N ILE A 640 -5.27 -16.28 -46.68
CA ILE A 640 -6.03 -16.24 -45.41
C ILE A 640 -5.97 -14.80 -44.95
N VAL A 641 -6.94 -14.00 -45.38
CA VAL A 641 -7.00 -12.56 -45.14
C VAL A 641 -7.52 -12.26 -43.76
N ILE A 642 -6.95 -11.28 -43.07
CA ILE A 642 -7.46 -10.76 -41.82
C ILE A 642 -8.55 -9.72 -42.13
N ALA A 643 -9.78 -10.08 -41.89
CA ALA A 643 -10.94 -9.27 -42.29
C ALA A 643 -11.22 -8.08 -41.34
N ASN A 644 -10.70 -8.12 -40.14
CA ASN A 644 -10.89 -7.08 -39.11
C ASN A 644 -9.56 -6.40 -38.69
N PHE A 645 -8.59 -6.31 -39.61
CA PHE A 645 -7.26 -5.77 -39.29
C PHE A 645 -7.29 -4.34 -38.74
N GLU A 646 -8.19 -3.48 -39.23
CA GLU A 646 -8.34 -2.10 -38.78
C GLU A 646 -8.93 -1.98 -37.36
N GLU A 647 -9.44 -3.09 -36.81
CA GLU A 647 -10.04 -3.17 -35.47
C GLU A 647 -9.06 -3.72 -34.41
N LEU A 648 -7.87 -4.13 -34.85
CA LEU A 648 -6.83 -4.73 -34.02
C LEU A 648 -5.85 -3.66 -33.54
#